data_bb39f0a737cac343aed253ef72f56824
#
_entry.id   bb39f0a737cac343aed253ef72f56824
#
_cell.length_a   1.000
_cell.length_b   1.000
_cell.length_c   1.000
_cell.angle_alpha   90.00
_cell.angle_beta   90.00
_cell.angle_gamma   90.00
#
_symmetry.space_group_name_H-M   'P 1'
#
loop_
_entity.id
_entity.type
_entity.pdbx_description
1 polymer ?
#
loop_
_entity_poly.entity_id
_entity_poly.type
_entity_poly.pdbx_seq_one_letter_code
_entity_poly.pdbx_strand_id
1 'polypeptide(L)'
;MLLSKKPIEKSLNKAFLKQDLTINQMDIFITNLKILLDEIDQLIFHDQDEENFKTPIINFLKNTYYKDNYYINSSKKYDLIIGNGPKLSDHIAVIIETKRPSNTAEMIDDSVPNAKALHELVHYYMQERLNDNDEIKYLIATNCYKWYIFDAVDFENLFFKNNDFKSNYKAWNSQQTVDSTTKSIYEKIKDFIDNNIDVLEATYFDLKDYKKYINSTNVEDLENLISLYKILSPEHLLKKPFANDSNTLNKEFYNELLYIIGLEEKIKNGKIIIDRKSNKNYGSLIENTINILITRNKLKQIEDIEQYGDNVDEQIFSIALELCITWLNRILFLKLLEGQLIKYHNGDTKYAFLSIDKVKDFDTLDELFFEVFAVKHQDRSPRIKEKYEHIPYLNSSLFEINDLEHQTISIANLKDDLTIPIYSNSVLKNTIKKNELNTLDYLLIFLSSYNFSSDSHAKIQKDNKTIINAAVLGLIFEKINGYRDGSYFTPGFITMYISRQTIRRAVVKKFRENENIDFDSFDDVKNYCKIHHKTEDIRRFNSYINSIKICDPAVGSGHFLVSALNELIAIKSELNILADDGILIDCEVSVDNDELIVINKYNKPYEYYLIDGIKPSNEAQQIQRILFNEKAQLIENCLFGVDINTKSVLICRLRLWIELLKNAYYIPPDYKELETLPNIDINIKCGDSLVSRFNLIDSKQNIKKINGVDTKNLIAKYKKLVVFYKSTTDKDTKQKVEEEIKKLKEKFSDISDPQDPDFKKLREKQSLLNQISTQIPIGFDESYVKAWRENLDKLIKEVSELQNIYDEKQKTIYKNAFEWRFEFPEVLNDDGDYVGFDAVIGNPPYIQLQKAYNDTMKYADLYKTMNYETFDRTGDIYCLFYERGIQIAKDNGILCYISSNKWM
;
A
#
# COMPACT_ATOMS: atom_id res chain seq x y z
N MET A 1 14.26 -34.02 -19.17
CA MET A 1 13.83 -32.61 -18.89
C MET A 1 12.59 -32.26 -19.71
N LEU A 2 11.56 -31.66 -19.09
CA LEU A 2 10.39 -31.08 -19.74
C LEU A 2 10.59 -29.56 -19.87
N LEU A 3 10.32 -28.99 -21.05
CA LEU A 3 10.32 -27.54 -21.24
C LEU A 3 8.89 -27.00 -21.02
N SER A 4 8.72 -26.20 -19.98
CA SER A 4 7.46 -25.54 -19.66
C SER A 4 7.41 -24.17 -20.31
N LYS A 5 6.51 -24.00 -21.31
CA LYS A 5 6.35 -22.75 -22.07
C LYS A 5 5.33 -21.85 -21.38
N LYS A 6 5.77 -20.67 -20.96
CA LYS A 6 4.88 -19.63 -20.44
C LYS A 6 4.51 -18.64 -21.54
N PRO A 7 3.24 -18.24 -21.71
CA PRO A 7 2.88 -17.14 -22.59
C PRO A 7 3.43 -15.82 -22.07
N ILE A 8 3.59 -14.83 -22.95
CA ILE A 8 4.16 -13.50 -22.63
C ILE A 8 3.44 -12.85 -21.45
N GLU A 9 2.11 -12.89 -21.43
CA GLU A 9 1.29 -12.23 -20.40
C GLU A 9 1.49 -12.81 -19.01
N LYS A 10 1.90 -14.08 -18.90
CA LYS A 10 2.24 -14.71 -17.60
C LYS A 10 3.65 -14.39 -17.12
N SER A 11 4.52 -13.95 -18.02
CA SER A 11 5.92 -13.63 -17.73
C SER A 11 6.16 -12.15 -17.45
N LEU A 12 5.32 -11.27 -17.98
CA LEU A 12 5.38 -9.83 -17.73
C LEU A 12 4.86 -9.50 -16.34
N ASN A 13 5.49 -8.52 -15.69
CA ASN A 13 4.94 -7.89 -14.50
C ASN A 13 3.54 -7.33 -14.81
N LYS A 14 2.55 -7.64 -13.98
CA LYS A 14 1.15 -7.32 -14.26
C LYS A 14 0.86 -5.81 -14.23
N ALA A 15 1.54 -5.05 -13.37
CA ALA A 15 1.43 -3.59 -13.37
C ALA A 15 2.04 -3.02 -14.66
N PHE A 16 3.19 -3.52 -15.09
CA PHE A 16 3.79 -3.11 -16.36
C PHE A 16 2.90 -3.49 -17.55
N LEU A 17 2.23 -4.65 -17.49
CA LEU A 17 1.29 -5.07 -18.55
C LEU A 17 0.13 -4.08 -18.72
N LYS A 18 -0.32 -3.40 -17.65
CA LYS A 18 -1.39 -2.39 -17.66
C LYS A 18 -0.95 -1.01 -18.19
N GLN A 19 0.34 -0.73 -18.27
CA GLN A 19 0.84 0.57 -18.75
C GLN A 19 0.48 0.80 -20.23
N ASP A 20 -0.11 1.96 -20.54
CA ASP A 20 -0.43 2.37 -21.89
C ASP A 20 0.83 2.64 -22.73
N LEU A 21 0.73 2.45 -24.04
CA LEU A 21 1.76 2.81 -25.01
C LEU A 21 1.27 3.97 -25.88
N THR A 22 2.19 4.81 -26.32
CA THR A 22 1.87 5.88 -27.28
C THR A 22 1.81 5.33 -28.69
N ILE A 23 1.04 5.99 -29.55
CA ILE A 23 1.00 5.69 -30.99
C ILE A 23 2.43 5.72 -31.57
N ASN A 24 3.24 6.72 -31.21
CA ASN A 24 4.61 6.82 -31.70
C ASN A 24 5.49 5.61 -31.30
N GLN A 25 5.36 5.11 -30.08
CA GLN A 25 6.10 3.90 -29.65
C GLN A 25 5.67 2.68 -30.48
N MET A 26 4.36 2.54 -30.71
CA MET A 26 3.83 1.44 -31.49
C MET A 26 4.22 1.54 -32.97
N ASP A 27 4.20 2.73 -33.55
CA ASP A 27 4.60 2.95 -34.96
C ASP A 27 6.08 2.62 -35.18
N ILE A 28 6.96 3.05 -34.25
CA ILE A 28 8.39 2.71 -34.31
C ILE A 28 8.56 1.20 -34.19
N PHE A 29 7.88 0.56 -33.25
CA PHE A 29 7.96 -0.87 -33.02
C PHE A 29 7.49 -1.67 -34.25
N ILE A 30 6.30 -1.35 -34.76
CA ILE A 30 5.72 -2.04 -35.92
C ILE A 30 6.61 -1.88 -37.17
N THR A 31 7.13 -0.67 -37.36
CA THR A 31 8.04 -0.39 -38.51
C THR A 31 9.31 -1.25 -38.41
N ASN A 32 9.96 -1.26 -37.24
CA ASN A 32 11.20 -2.02 -37.06
C ASN A 32 10.95 -3.54 -37.06
N LEU A 33 9.81 -4.01 -36.51
CA LEU A 33 9.44 -5.41 -36.53
C LEU A 33 9.19 -5.91 -37.99
N LYS A 34 8.56 -5.08 -38.80
CA LYS A 34 8.37 -5.38 -40.22
C LYS A 34 9.70 -5.49 -40.96
N ILE A 35 10.61 -4.54 -40.73
CA ILE A 35 11.96 -4.59 -41.32
C ILE A 35 12.69 -5.87 -40.89
N LEU A 36 12.65 -6.22 -39.61
CA LEU A 36 13.26 -7.45 -39.09
C LEU A 36 12.75 -8.68 -39.83
N LEU A 37 11.41 -8.82 -39.92
CA LEU A 37 10.81 -10.01 -40.58
C LEU A 37 11.12 -10.08 -42.05
N ASP A 38 11.11 -8.95 -42.79
CA ASP A 38 11.45 -8.88 -44.21
C ASP A 38 12.93 -9.23 -44.43
N GLU A 39 13.86 -8.73 -43.59
CA GLU A 39 15.29 -9.06 -43.65
C GLU A 39 15.54 -10.55 -43.37
N ILE A 40 14.87 -11.14 -42.34
CA ILE A 40 14.99 -12.57 -42.06
C ILE A 40 14.51 -13.42 -43.25
N ASP A 41 13.33 -13.08 -43.83
CA ASP A 41 12.78 -13.81 -44.96
C ASP A 41 13.74 -13.76 -46.18
N GLN A 42 14.41 -12.62 -46.41
CA GLN A 42 15.41 -12.48 -47.47
C GLN A 42 16.67 -13.31 -47.20
N LEU A 43 17.20 -13.30 -45.98
CA LEU A 43 18.38 -14.09 -45.57
C LEU A 43 18.12 -15.59 -45.73
N ILE A 44 16.92 -16.06 -45.40
CA ILE A 44 16.50 -17.45 -45.60
C ILE A 44 16.42 -17.77 -47.10
N PHE A 45 15.81 -16.89 -47.91
CA PHE A 45 15.67 -17.08 -49.34
C PHE A 45 17.03 -17.19 -50.07
N HIS A 46 18.04 -16.41 -49.59
CA HIS A 46 19.40 -16.42 -50.12
C HIS A 46 20.32 -17.43 -49.42
N ASP A 47 19.81 -18.31 -48.58
CA ASP A 47 20.54 -19.37 -47.85
C ASP A 47 21.80 -18.86 -47.11
N GLN A 48 21.68 -17.71 -46.42
CA GLN A 48 22.80 -17.05 -45.75
C GLN A 48 23.24 -17.82 -44.47
N ASP A 49 24.51 -17.62 -44.08
CA ASP A 49 25.10 -18.20 -42.85
C ASP A 49 24.51 -17.60 -41.59
N GLU A 50 24.60 -18.35 -40.47
CA GLU A 50 24.06 -17.99 -39.14
C GLU A 50 24.52 -16.60 -38.66
N GLU A 51 25.76 -16.21 -38.93
CA GLU A 51 26.31 -14.92 -38.54
C GLU A 51 25.52 -13.72 -39.12
N ASN A 52 24.96 -13.86 -40.32
CA ASN A 52 24.20 -12.80 -40.99
C ASN A 52 22.85 -12.52 -40.33
N PHE A 53 22.28 -13.47 -39.59
CA PHE A 53 21.00 -13.31 -38.86
C PHE A 53 21.11 -12.46 -37.59
N LYS A 54 22.29 -12.23 -37.06
CA LYS A 54 22.52 -11.41 -35.86
C LYS A 54 22.25 -9.93 -36.12
N THR A 55 22.65 -9.39 -37.26
CA THR A 55 22.54 -7.97 -37.60
C THR A 55 21.10 -7.46 -37.63
N PRO A 56 20.12 -8.12 -38.26
CA PRO A 56 18.70 -7.72 -38.18
C PRO A 56 18.17 -7.66 -36.76
N ILE A 57 18.51 -8.64 -35.93
CA ILE A 57 18.07 -8.66 -34.50
C ILE A 57 18.67 -7.48 -33.73
N ILE A 58 19.97 -7.20 -33.89
CA ILE A 58 20.63 -6.04 -33.27
C ILE A 58 19.96 -4.75 -33.72
N ASN A 59 19.71 -4.56 -35.02
CA ASN A 59 19.09 -3.35 -35.56
C ASN A 59 17.68 -3.15 -35.04
N PHE A 60 16.89 -4.22 -34.98
CA PHE A 60 15.53 -4.18 -34.43
C PHE A 60 15.53 -3.76 -32.97
N LEU A 61 16.27 -4.45 -32.11
CA LEU A 61 16.34 -4.16 -30.70
C LEU A 61 16.91 -2.75 -30.45
N LYS A 62 18.01 -2.39 -31.14
CA LYS A 62 18.65 -1.09 -30.99
C LYS A 62 17.72 0.05 -31.39
N ASN A 63 17.12 -0.01 -32.55
CA ASN A 63 16.32 1.08 -33.11
C ASN A 63 14.95 1.21 -32.42
N THR A 64 14.45 0.13 -31.82
CA THR A 64 13.17 0.14 -31.11
C THR A 64 13.32 0.58 -29.64
N TYR A 65 14.37 0.11 -28.92
CA TYR A 65 14.43 0.22 -27.48
C TYR A 65 15.75 0.76 -26.89
N TYR A 66 16.92 0.31 -27.42
CA TYR A 66 18.18 0.38 -26.66
C TYR A 66 19.14 1.48 -27.10
N LYS A 67 18.91 2.14 -28.25
CA LYS A 67 19.86 3.00 -28.97
C LYS A 67 20.62 4.02 -28.13
N ASP A 68 19.95 4.74 -27.25
CA ASP A 68 20.52 5.91 -26.58
C ASP A 68 21.01 5.62 -25.15
N ASN A 69 20.49 4.57 -24.52
CA ASN A 69 20.69 4.32 -23.11
C ASN A 69 21.45 3.03 -22.78
N TYR A 70 21.56 2.12 -23.73
CA TYR A 70 22.15 0.80 -23.50
C TYR A 70 22.95 0.37 -24.72
N TYR A 71 24.09 -0.30 -24.49
CA TYR A 71 24.80 -0.90 -25.60
C TYR A 71 24.20 -2.27 -25.93
N ILE A 72 24.13 -2.57 -27.21
CA ILE A 72 23.85 -3.90 -27.76
C ILE A 72 24.90 -4.24 -28.81
N ASN A 73 25.51 -5.43 -28.71
CA ASN A 73 26.59 -5.80 -29.60
C ASN A 73 26.70 -7.32 -29.73
N SER A 74 27.42 -7.76 -30.77
CA SER A 74 27.97 -9.10 -30.88
C SER A 74 29.43 -9.12 -30.45
N SER A 75 29.91 -10.23 -29.89
CA SER A 75 31.32 -10.39 -29.54
C SER A 75 31.84 -11.73 -30.02
N LYS A 76 33.16 -11.93 -30.03
CA LYS A 76 33.78 -13.25 -30.33
C LYS A 76 33.34 -14.36 -29.37
N LYS A 77 32.80 -13.99 -28.21
CA LYS A 77 32.43 -14.89 -27.13
C LYS A 77 30.92 -15.16 -27.03
N TYR A 78 30.10 -14.19 -27.43
CA TYR A 78 28.64 -14.25 -27.34
C TYR A 78 28.03 -13.82 -28.67
N ASP A 79 26.95 -14.46 -29.06
CA ASP A 79 26.24 -14.08 -30.30
C ASP A 79 25.72 -12.64 -30.19
N LEU A 80 24.94 -12.36 -29.19
CA LEU A 80 24.43 -11.02 -28.87
C LEU A 80 24.41 -10.79 -27.38
N ILE A 81 24.67 -9.55 -26.94
CA ILE A 81 24.57 -9.11 -25.56
C ILE A 81 23.90 -7.75 -25.45
N ILE A 82 23.16 -7.54 -24.36
CA ILE A 82 22.64 -6.24 -23.95
C ILE A 82 23.27 -5.87 -22.61
N GLY A 83 23.91 -4.70 -22.56
CA GLY A 83 24.54 -4.19 -21.34
C GLY A 83 23.56 -3.43 -20.45
N ASN A 84 23.91 -3.29 -19.16
CA ASN A 84 23.08 -2.58 -18.19
C ASN A 84 23.24 -1.05 -18.27
N GLY A 85 24.03 -0.54 -19.21
CA GLY A 85 24.25 0.88 -19.48
C GLY A 85 24.79 1.13 -20.87
N PRO A 86 25.14 2.39 -21.23
CA PRO A 86 25.51 2.77 -22.58
C PRO A 86 26.97 2.43 -22.97
N LYS A 87 27.83 2.08 -21.99
CA LYS A 87 29.25 1.85 -22.23
C LYS A 87 29.57 0.37 -22.38
N LEU A 88 30.52 0.04 -23.24
CA LEU A 88 31.05 -1.33 -23.39
C LEU A 88 31.67 -1.91 -22.11
N SER A 89 32.03 -1.05 -21.15
CA SER A 89 32.55 -1.47 -19.83
C SER A 89 31.44 -1.84 -18.82
N ASP A 90 30.18 -1.53 -19.14
CA ASP A 90 29.08 -1.82 -18.25
C ASP A 90 28.77 -3.33 -18.28
N HIS A 91 28.30 -3.88 -17.16
CA HIS A 91 28.03 -5.31 -17.04
C HIS A 91 26.98 -5.80 -18.05
N ILE A 92 27.17 -7.02 -18.52
CA ILE A 92 26.21 -7.70 -19.39
C ILE A 92 24.98 -8.06 -18.54
N ALA A 93 23.81 -7.68 -19.02
CA ALA A 93 22.54 -7.96 -18.37
C ALA A 93 21.68 -9.01 -19.10
N VAL A 94 21.82 -9.12 -20.43
CA VAL A 94 21.11 -10.13 -21.22
C VAL A 94 22.07 -10.77 -22.19
N ILE A 95 22.01 -12.11 -22.30
CA ILE A 95 22.76 -12.90 -23.28
C ILE A 95 21.76 -13.54 -24.24
N ILE A 96 21.98 -13.39 -25.51
CA ILE A 96 21.13 -13.95 -26.58
C ILE A 96 21.96 -14.87 -27.45
N GLU A 97 21.54 -16.12 -27.52
CA GLU A 97 22.07 -17.13 -28.45
C GLU A 97 21.15 -17.21 -29.66
N THR A 98 21.75 -17.10 -30.87
CA THR A 98 21.00 -17.08 -32.12
C THR A 98 21.33 -18.33 -32.94
N LYS A 99 20.31 -18.97 -33.48
CA LYS A 99 20.45 -20.06 -34.42
C LYS A 99 19.78 -19.73 -35.74
N ARG A 100 20.34 -20.21 -36.83
CA ARG A 100 19.73 -20.13 -38.13
C ARG A 100 18.36 -20.82 -38.13
N PRO A 101 17.30 -20.23 -38.75
CA PRO A 101 15.96 -20.83 -38.75
C PRO A 101 15.87 -22.28 -39.25
N SER A 102 16.77 -22.68 -40.15
CA SER A 102 16.89 -24.05 -40.68
C SER A 102 17.67 -25.01 -39.78
N ASN A 103 18.39 -24.48 -38.74
CA ASN A 103 19.17 -25.31 -37.82
C ASN A 103 18.28 -25.80 -36.65
N THR A 104 17.44 -26.81 -36.96
CA THR A 104 16.52 -27.39 -35.96
C THR A 104 17.21 -28.35 -35.01
N ALA A 105 18.39 -28.86 -35.30
CA ALA A 105 19.11 -29.82 -34.47
C ALA A 105 19.77 -29.17 -33.25
N GLU A 106 20.19 -27.92 -33.39
CA GLU A 106 20.87 -27.19 -32.29
C GLU A 106 19.94 -26.23 -31.54
N MET A 107 18.77 -25.92 -32.14
CA MET A 107 17.76 -25.03 -31.53
C MET A 107 16.84 -25.77 -30.56
N ILE A 108 16.44 -25.11 -29.48
CA ILE A 108 15.46 -25.63 -28.51
C ILE A 108 14.11 -25.81 -29.19
N ASP A 109 13.49 -26.98 -29.00
CA ASP A 109 12.13 -27.30 -29.45
C ASP A 109 11.48 -28.30 -28.48
N ASP A 110 10.16 -28.52 -28.61
CA ASP A 110 9.43 -29.50 -27.77
C ASP A 110 9.98 -30.93 -27.92
N SER A 111 10.51 -31.26 -29.12
CA SER A 111 11.11 -32.57 -29.39
C SER A 111 12.57 -32.69 -28.94
N VAL A 112 13.27 -31.56 -28.80
CA VAL A 112 14.67 -31.48 -28.37
C VAL A 112 14.85 -30.34 -27.37
N PRO A 113 14.27 -30.46 -26.16
CA PRO A 113 14.33 -29.37 -25.17
C PRO A 113 15.76 -29.17 -24.63
N ASN A 114 16.57 -30.22 -24.51
CA ASN A 114 17.99 -30.18 -24.11
C ASN A 114 18.91 -30.05 -25.32
N ALA A 115 18.77 -28.93 -26.05
CA ALA A 115 19.51 -28.64 -27.27
C ALA A 115 20.82 -27.87 -26.99
N LYS A 116 21.72 -27.84 -28.01
CA LYS A 116 23.00 -27.14 -27.91
C LYS A 116 22.87 -25.66 -27.54
N ALA A 117 21.88 -24.96 -28.08
CA ALA A 117 21.61 -23.55 -27.71
C ALA A 117 21.41 -23.35 -26.19
N LEU A 118 20.81 -24.29 -25.49
CA LEU A 118 20.69 -24.25 -24.03
C LEU A 118 22.06 -24.47 -23.38
N HIS A 119 22.87 -25.42 -23.88
CA HIS A 119 24.20 -25.67 -23.32
C HIS A 119 25.11 -24.45 -23.46
N GLU A 120 25.02 -23.73 -24.57
CA GLU A 120 25.72 -22.45 -24.80
C GLU A 120 25.31 -21.39 -23.82
N LEU A 121 24.01 -21.21 -23.60
CA LEU A 121 23.50 -20.25 -22.58
C LEU A 121 23.96 -20.60 -21.17
N VAL A 122 23.93 -21.88 -20.76
CA VAL A 122 24.43 -22.33 -19.44
C VAL A 122 25.92 -22.04 -19.33
N HIS A 123 26.69 -22.35 -20.39
CA HIS A 123 28.11 -22.09 -20.43
C HIS A 123 28.42 -20.59 -20.26
N TYR A 124 27.76 -19.72 -21.01
CA TYR A 124 27.94 -18.27 -20.93
C TYR A 124 27.55 -17.72 -19.57
N TYR A 125 26.44 -18.16 -19.00
CA TYR A 125 26.01 -17.78 -17.67
C TYR A 125 27.05 -18.14 -16.61
N MET A 126 27.54 -19.36 -16.62
CA MET A 126 28.57 -19.83 -15.67
C MET A 126 29.87 -19.04 -15.82
N GLN A 127 30.29 -18.69 -17.05
CA GLN A 127 31.50 -17.88 -17.27
C GLN A 127 31.35 -16.48 -16.68
N GLU A 128 30.22 -15.81 -16.92
CA GLU A 128 29.98 -14.47 -16.39
C GLU A 128 29.88 -14.48 -14.85
N ARG A 129 29.20 -15.45 -14.26
CA ARG A 129 29.10 -15.62 -12.81
C ARG A 129 30.46 -15.93 -12.13
N LEU A 130 31.34 -16.64 -12.79
CA LEU A 130 32.71 -16.87 -12.32
C LEU A 130 33.61 -15.63 -12.47
N ASN A 131 33.26 -14.69 -13.33
CA ASN A 131 33.91 -13.39 -13.49
C ASN A 131 33.22 -12.28 -12.64
N ASP A 132 32.51 -12.67 -11.60
CA ASP A 132 31.82 -11.79 -10.65
C ASP A 132 30.73 -10.89 -11.26
N ASN A 133 30.18 -11.23 -12.45
CA ASN A 133 29.03 -10.57 -13.02
C ASN A 133 27.74 -11.20 -12.47
N ASP A 134 27.08 -10.53 -11.53
CA ASP A 134 25.80 -10.91 -10.95
C ASP A 134 24.60 -10.11 -11.50
N GLU A 135 24.83 -9.29 -12.53
CA GLU A 135 23.81 -8.42 -13.11
C GLU A 135 23.02 -9.06 -14.25
N ILE A 136 23.30 -10.30 -14.63
CA ILE A 136 22.52 -11.00 -15.67
C ILE A 136 21.09 -11.18 -15.21
N LYS A 137 20.13 -10.75 -16.04
CA LYS A 137 18.69 -10.80 -15.77
C LYS A 137 17.99 -11.89 -16.58
N TYR A 138 18.34 -12.02 -17.85
CA TYR A 138 17.73 -13.00 -18.74
C TYR A 138 18.74 -13.63 -19.71
N LEU A 139 18.43 -14.88 -20.11
CA LEU A 139 19.13 -15.61 -21.16
C LEU A 139 18.12 -15.97 -22.22
N ILE A 140 18.46 -15.77 -23.49
CA ILE A 140 17.52 -15.91 -24.60
C ILE A 140 18.12 -16.84 -25.65
N ALA A 141 17.34 -17.84 -26.11
CA ALA A 141 17.64 -18.59 -27.29
C ALA A 141 16.63 -18.24 -28.40
N THR A 142 17.10 -17.96 -29.60
CA THR A 142 16.22 -17.63 -30.73
C THR A 142 16.71 -18.20 -32.05
N ASN A 143 15.77 -18.61 -32.91
CA ASN A 143 16.02 -18.86 -34.30
C ASN A 143 15.46 -17.74 -35.21
N CYS A 144 15.44 -16.52 -34.71
CA CYS A 144 14.86 -15.32 -35.30
C CYS A 144 13.33 -15.26 -35.24
N TYR A 145 12.61 -16.36 -35.42
CA TYR A 145 11.15 -16.43 -35.29
C TYR A 145 10.71 -16.89 -33.91
N LYS A 146 11.23 -18.03 -33.42
CA LYS A 146 10.90 -18.59 -32.08
C LYS A 146 11.85 -18.00 -31.04
N TRP A 147 11.30 -17.53 -29.97
CA TRP A 147 12.04 -16.94 -28.85
C TRP A 147 11.75 -17.69 -27.56
N TYR A 148 12.82 -18.06 -26.87
CA TYR A 148 12.78 -18.69 -25.54
C TYR A 148 13.57 -17.80 -24.59
N ILE A 149 12.87 -17.18 -23.63
CA ILE A 149 13.46 -16.26 -22.63
C ILE A 149 13.44 -16.95 -21.27
N PHE A 150 14.62 -17.15 -20.67
CA PHE A 150 14.84 -17.77 -19.38
C PHE A 150 15.19 -16.72 -18.34
N ASP A 151 14.62 -16.79 -17.13
CA ASP A 151 15.05 -15.93 -16.01
C ASP A 151 16.40 -16.42 -15.47
N ALA A 152 17.35 -15.51 -15.27
CA ALA A 152 18.67 -15.84 -14.74
C ALA A 152 18.63 -16.40 -13.30
N VAL A 153 17.55 -16.15 -12.56
CA VAL A 153 17.33 -16.72 -11.23
C VAL A 153 17.22 -18.25 -11.29
N ASP A 154 16.59 -18.79 -12.34
CA ASP A 154 16.50 -20.24 -12.52
C ASP A 154 17.87 -20.82 -12.80
N PHE A 155 18.69 -20.18 -13.63
CA PHE A 155 20.07 -20.59 -13.89
C PHE A 155 20.95 -20.48 -12.64
N GLU A 156 20.76 -19.44 -11.82
CA GLU A 156 21.44 -19.30 -10.53
C GLU A 156 21.15 -20.50 -9.61
N ASN A 157 19.88 -20.86 -9.48
CA ASN A 157 19.45 -21.93 -8.58
C ASN A 157 19.82 -23.33 -9.10
N LEU A 158 19.65 -23.59 -10.39
CA LEU A 158 19.87 -24.89 -10.99
C LEU A 158 21.35 -25.22 -11.21
N PHE A 159 22.15 -24.23 -11.61
CA PHE A 159 23.54 -24.43 -12.04
C PHE A 159 24.57 -23.82 -11.09
N PHE A 160 24.51 -22.52 -10.82
CA PHE A 160 25.58 -21.83 -10.07
C PHE A 160 25.58 -22.14 -8.57
N LYS A 161 24.41 -22.31 -7.96
CA LYS A 161 24.27 -22.74 -6.55
C LYS A 161 24.43 -24.24 -6.36
N ASN A 162 24.41 -25.03 -7.41
CA ASN A 162 24.70 -26.45 -7.33
C ASN A 162 26.20 -26.65 -7.17
N ASN A 163 26.63 -27.06 -5.97
CA ASN A 163 28.04 -27.18 -5.61
C ASN A 163 28.80 -28.19 -6.46
N ASP A 164 28.18 -29.31 -6.82
CA ASP A 164 28.82 -30.38 -7.61
C ASP A 164 29.01 -29.91 -9.07
N PHE A 165 27.98 -29.33 -9.67
CA PHE A 165 28.04 -28.77 -11.01
C PHE A 165 29.08 -27.66 -11.10
N LYS A 166 29.02 -26.69 -10.15
CA LYS A 166 29.95 -25.55 -10.08
C LYS A 166 31.40 -25.99 -9.92
N SER A 167 31.69 -26.99 -9.07
CA SER A 167 33.04 -27.55 -8.87
C SER A 167 33.56 -28.21 -10.15
N ASN A 168 32.72 -29.02 -10.80
CA ASN A 168 33.07 -29.67 -12.07
C ASN A 168 33.34 -28.66 -13.19
N TYR A 169 32.51 -27.59 -13.26
CA TYR A 169 32.68 -26.52 -14.22
C TYR A 169 33.94 -25.71 -13.96
N LYS A 170 34.29 -25.41 -12.70
CA LYS A 170 35.53 -24.72 -12.32
C LYS A 170 36.77 -25.54 -12.67
N ALA A 171 36.75 -26.83 -12.42
CA ALA A 171 37.84 -27.75 -12.77
C ALA A 171 38.08 -27.78 -14.30
N TRP A 172 37.00 -27.79 -15.09
CA TRP A 172 37.11 -27.67 -16.55
C TRP A 172 37.66 -26.31 -16.98
N ASN A 173 37.14 -25.23 -16.44
CA ASN A 173 37.54 -23.85 -16.78
C ASN A 173 39.01 -23.54 -16.43
N SER A 174 39.53 -24.18 -15.37
CA SER A 174 40.96 -24.08 -14.96
C SER A 174 41.87 -25.12 -15.64
N GLN A 175 41.40 -25.80 -16.69
CA GLN A 175 42.12 -26.85 -17.42
C GLN A 175 42.65 -28.02 -16.54
N GLN A 176 41.98 -28.32 -15.47
CA GLN A 176 42.31 -29.41 -14.56
C GLN A 176 41.61 -30.73 -14.95
N THR A 177 40.89 -30.77 -16.05
CA THR A 177 40.22 -31.98 -16.55
C THR A 177 40.99 -32.62 -17.69
N VAL A 178 40.77 -33.93 -17.93
CA VAL A 178 41.43 -34.70 -19.02
C VAL A 178 41.11 -34.14 -20.42
N ASP A 179 39.89 -33.65 -20.58
CA ASP A 179 39.45 -32.96 -21.80
C ASP A 179 38.83 -31.57 -21.43
N SER A 180 39.48 -30.52 -21.88
CA SER A 180 39.11 -29.13 -21.65
C SER A 180 38.56 -28.44 -22.90
N THR A 181 38.11 -29.21 -23.90
CA THR A 181 37.47 -28.67 -25.10
C THR A 181 36.07 -28.15 -24.82
N THR A 182 35.60 -27.19 -25.59
CA THR A 182 34.22 -26.66 -25.51
C THR A 182 33.19 -27.79 -25.76
N LYS A 183 33.50 -28.76 -26.58
CA LYS A 183 32.64 -29.92 -26.82
C LYS A 183 32.44 -30.74 -25.53
N SER A 184 33.50 -30.96 -24.77
CA SER A 184 33.45 -31.72 -23.52
C SER A 184 32.60 -31.05 -22.44
N ILE A 185 32.64 -29.71 -22.36
CA ILE A 185 31.79 -29.02 -21.39
C ILE A 185 30.29 -29.03 -21.79
N TYR A 186 29.99 -28.94 -23.08
CA TYR A 186 28.60 -29.05 -23.59
C TYR A 186 28.02 -30.45 -23.33
N GLU A 187 28.79 -31.51 -23.48
CA GLU A 187 28.40 -32.88 -23.15
C GLU A 187 28.11 -33.01 -21.63
N LYS A 188 28.96 -32.45 -20.77
CA LYS A 188 28.75 -32.44 -19.32
C LYS A 188 27.51 -31.63 -18.92
N ILE A 189 27.26 -30.49 -19.55
CA ILE A 189 26.07 -29.69 -19.31
C ILE A 189 24.82 -30.48 -19.72
N LYS A 190 24.87 -31.12 -20.91
CA LYS A 190 23.78 -31.96 -21.38
C LYS A 190 23.44 -33.07 -20.40
N ASP A 191 24.46 -33.82 -19.98
CA ASP A 191 24.30 -34.97 -19.05
C ASP A 191 23.75 -34.48 -17.70
N PHE A 192 24.20 -33.31 -17.24
CA PHE A 192 23.72 -32.73 -16.00
C PHE A 192 22.23 -32.37 -16.08
N ILE A 193 21.82 -31.72 -17.19
CA ILE A 193 20.43 -31.35 -17.43
C ILE A 193 19.56 -32.62 -17.49
N ASP A 194 19.97 -33.64 -18.23
CA ASP A 194 19.18 -34.85 -18.40
C ASP A 194 18.98 -35.62 -17.08
N ASN A 195 19.97 -35.57 -16.17
CA ASN A 195 19.96 -36.33 -14.94
C ASN A 195 19.40 -35.58 -13.72
N ASN A 196 19.37 -34.24 -13.73
CA ASN A 196 19.09 -33.43 -12.53
C ASN A 196 17.97 -32.41 -12.72
N ILE A 197 17.46 -32.19 -13.94
CA ILE A 197 16.44 -31.18 -14.18
C ILE A 197 15.21 -31.83 -14.80
N ASP A 198 14.13 -31.88 -14.02
CA ASP A 198 12.85 -32.43 -14.49
C ASP A 198 12.12 -31.43 -15.37
N VAL A 199 12.02 -30.16 -14.95
CA VAL A 199 11.30 -29.08 -15.64
C VAL A 199 12.16 -27.82 -15.71
N LEU A 200 12.24 -27.21 -16.88
CA LEU A 200 12.80 -25.86 -17.08
C LEU A 200 11.73 -24.97 -17.69
N GLU A 201 11.52 -23.80 -17.12
CA GLU A 201 10.52 -22.84 -17.59
C GLU A 201 11.14 -21.80 -18.53
N ALA A 202 10.43 -21.44 -19.60
CA ALA A 202 10.80 -20.36 -20.49
C ALA A 202 9.58 -19.58 -20.95
N THR A 203 9.71 -18.26 -21.09
CA THR A 203 8.74 -17.50 -21.86
C THR A 203 8.91 -17.82 -23.33
N TYR A 204 7.84 -18.19 -24.02
CA TYR A 204 7.87 -18.59 -25.42
C TYR A 204 6.91 -17.77 -26.27
N PHE A 205 7.39 -17.36 -27.46
CA PHE A 205 6.55 -16.81 -28.51
C PHE A 205 7.18 -17.05 -29.89
N ASP A 206 6.32 -17.05 -30.93
CA ASP A 206 6.75 -17.11 -32.34
C ASP A 206 6.33 -15.83 -33.05
N LEU A 207 7.28 -15.09 -33.61
CA LEU A 207 7.00 -13.83 -34.32
C LEU A 207 6.09 -14.03 -35.55
N LYS A 208 6.01 -15.24 -36.11
CA LYS A 208 5.10 -15.57 -37.22
C LYS A 208 3.63 -15.38 -36.80
N ASP A 209 3.28 -15.65 -35.57
CA ASP A 209 1.91 -15.53 -35.05
C ASP A 209 1.42 -14.08 -35.06
N TYR A 210 2.36 -13.14 -35.02
CA TYR A 210 2.07 -11.69 -34.97
C TYR A 210 2.06 -11.02 -36.38
N LYS A 211 2.50 -11.72 -37.41
CA LYS A 211 2.52 -11.17 -38.82
C LYS A 211 1.15 -10.63 -39.27
N LYS A 212 0.04 -11.24 -38.82
CA LYS A 212 -1.33 -10.82 -39.13
C LYS A 212 -1.70 -9.46 -38.57
N TYR A 213 -1.14 -9.07 -37.39
CA TYR A 213 -1.46 -7.82 -36.71
C TYR A 213 -0.62 -6.64 -37.25
N ILE A 214 0.59 -6.87 -37.75
CA ILE A 214 1.54 -5.83 -38.20
C ILE A 214 0.99 -4.96 -39.33
N ASN A 215 0.15 -5.53 -40.18
CA ASN A 215 -0.45 -4.83 -41.31
C ASN A 215 -1.89 -4.34 -41.07
N SER A 216 -2.40 -4.51 -39.82
CA SER A 216 -3.73 -4.05 -39.48
C SER A 216 -3.73 -2.54 -39.21
N THR A 217 -4.81 -1.87 -39.59
CA THR A 217 -5.10 -0.49 -39.24
C THR A 217 -6.13 -0.41 -38.12
N ASN A 218 -6.63 -1.55 -37.67
CA ASN A 218 -7.57 -1.62 -36.55
C ASN A 218 -6.81 -1.53 -35.22
N VAL A 219 -7.21 -0.62 -34.34
CA VAL A 219 -6.57 -0.40 -33.04
C VAL A 219 -6.64 -1.67 -32.17
N GLU A 220 -7.75 -2.40 -32.16
CA GLU A 220 -7.90 -3.65 -31.40
C GLU A 220 -6.89 -4.73 -31.84
N ASP A 221 -6.59 -4.82 -33.12
CA ASP A 221 -5.57 -5.74 -33.63
C ASP A 221 -4.17 -5.32 -33.20
N LEU A 222 -3.89 -4.01 -33.18
CA LEU A 222 -2.59 -3.46 -32.75
C LEU A 222 -2.37 -3.66 -31.24
N GLU A 223 -3.43 -3.67 -30.44
CA GLU A 223 -3.35 -3.96 -28.99
C GLU A 223 -2.78 -5.36 -28.71
N ASN A 224 -2.96 -6.33 -29.63
CA ASN A 224 -2.34 -7.66 -29.52
C ASN A 224 -0.79 -7.64 -29.62
N LEU A 225 -0.21 -6.54 -30.12
CA LEU A 225 1.24 -6.34 -30.20
C LEU A 225 1.83 -5.74 -28.92
N ILE A 226 1.02 -5.23 -28.01
CA ILE A 226 1.49 -4.55 -26.78
C ILE A 226 2.33 -5.49 -25.91
N SER A 227 1.87 -6.72 -25.69
CA SER A 227 2.60 -7.70 -24.89
C SER A 227 3.96 -8.04 -25.52
N LEU A 228 3.99 -8.17 -26.87
CA LEU A 228 5.23 -8.41 -27.60
C LEU A 228 6.20 -7.23 -27.53
N TYR A 229 5.70 -5.99 -27.60
CA TYR A 229 6.52 -4.80 -27.36
C TYR A 229 7.17 -4.85 -25.97
N LYS A 230 6.36 -5.12 -24.95
CA LYS A 230 6.79 -5.06 -23.54
C LYS A 230 7.79 -6.14 -23.17
N ILE A 231 7.65 -7.36 -23.68
CA ILE A 231 8.55 -8.48 -23.31
C ILE A 231 10.00 -8.25 -23.75
N LEU A 232 10.21 -7.44 -24.80
CA LEU A 232 11.54 -7.13 -25.35
C LEU A 232 12.07 -5.75 -24.87
N SER A 233 11.29 -5.01 -24.09
CA SER A 233 11.65 -3.66 -23.62
C SER A 233 12.67 -3.70 -22.47
N PRO A 234 13.40 -2.59 -22.23
CA PRO A 234 14.33 -2.45 -21.09
C PRO A 234 13.66 -2.63 -19.73
N GLU A 235 12.38 -2.23 -19.58
CA GLU A 235 11.62 -2.38 -18.35
C GLU A 235 11.49 -3.85 -17.97
N HIS A 236 11.32 -4.75 -18.95
CA HIS A 236 11.30 -6.19 -18.71
C HIS A 236 12.71 -6.79 -18.70
N LEU A 237 13.44 -6.74 -19.82
CA LEU A 237 14.70 -7.47 -19.99
C LEU A 237 15.84 -6.97 -19.09
N LEU A 238 15.84 -5.68 -18.71
CA LEU A 238 16.82 -5.11 -17.78
C LEU A 238 16.24 -4.86 -16.38
N LYS A 239 14.99 -5.27 -16.13
CA LYS A 239 14.25 -5.05 -14.87
C LYS A 239 14.30 -3.58 -14.44
N LYS A 240 14.13 -2.64 -15.42
CA LYS A 240 14.13 -1.19 -15.15
C LYS A 240 12.78 -0.73 -14.60
N PRO A 241 12.76 0.36 -13.79
CA PRO A 241 11.52 0.94 -13.30
C PRO A 241 10.59 1.39 -14.44
N PHE A 242 9.30 1.31 -14.22
CA PHE A 242 8.24 1.74 -15.15
C PHE A 242 7.25 2.68 -14.44
N ALA A 243 6.46 3.42 -15.20
CA ALA A 243 5.72 4.58 -14.68
C ALA A 243 4.69 4.26 -13.59
N ASN A 244 4.07 3.09 -13.60
CA ASN A 244 3.08 2.66 -12.61
C ASN A 244 3.63 1.61 -11.63
N ASP A 245 4.94 1.57 -11.43
CA ASP A 245 5.55 0.72 -10.42
C ASP A 245 5.20 1.23 -9.01
N SER A 246 4.53 0.40 -8.22
CA SER A 246 4.14 0.70 -6.83
C SER A 246 5.33 0.92 -5.88
N ASN A 247 6.54 0.54 -6.29
CA ASN A 247 7.76 0.69 -5.50
C ASN A 247 8.54 1.96 -5.83
N THR A 248 8.14 2.71 -6.84
CA THR A 248 8.85 3.91 -7.29
C THR A 248 7.98 5.16 -7.19
N LEU A 249 8.57 6.24 -6.61
CA LEU A 249 7.91 7.53 -6.54
C LEU A 249 7.96 8.22 -7.90
N ASN A 250 6.82 8.67 -8.41
CA ASN A 250 6.78 9.57 -9.55
C ASN A 250 7.25 10.97 -9.12
N LYS A 251 8.53 11.25 -9.37
CA LYS A 251 9.19 12.48 -8.92
C LYS A 251 8.63 13.74 -9.58
N GLU A 252 8.21 13.67 -10.84
CA GLU A 252 7.67 14.82 -11.58
C GLU A 252 6.34 15.24 -10.96
N PHE A 253 5.41 14.30 -10.81
CA PHE A 253 4.14 14.54 -10.15
C PHE A 253 4.33 15.05 -8.71
N TYR A 254 5.16 14.38 -7.94
CA TYR A 254 5.42 14.74 -6.55
C TYR A 254 5.98 16.16 -6.39
N ASN A 255 7.00 16.52 -7.16
CA ASN A 255 7.64 17.83 -7.06
C ASN A 255 6.71 18.97 -7.47
N GLU A 256 5.92 18.78 -8.53
CA GLU A 256 4.96 19.77 -8.98
C GLU A 256 3.77 19.91 -8.01
N LEU A 257 3.30 18.80 -7.43
CA LEU A 257 2.28 18.84 -6.38
C LEU A 257 2.78 19.60 -5.14
N LEU A 258 3.99 19.32 -4.65
CA LEU A 258 4.61 20.09 -3.56
C LEU A 258 4.69 21.59 -3.88
N TYR A 259 5.04 21.91 -5.12
CA TYR A 259 5.13 23.30 -5.56
C TYR A 259 3.76 24.00 -5.50
N ILE A 260 2.69 23.37 -5.97
CA ILE A 260 1.31 23.92 -5.93
C ILE A 260 0.85 24.10 -4.48
N ILE A 261 1.17 23.15 -3.60
CA ILE A 261 0.87 23.25 -2.17
C ILE A 261 1.64 24.41 -1.54
N GLY A 262 2.88 24.67 -1.96
CA GLY A 262 3.79 25.66 -1.36
C GLY A 262 4.79 25.05 -0.39
N LEU A 263 5.14 23.79 -0.60
CA LEU A 263 6.10 23.00 0.18
C LEU A 263 7.39 22.76 -0.61
N GLU A 264 8.47 22.46 0.10
CA GLU A 264 9.74 22.01 -0.48
C GLU A 264 10.46 20.99 0.41
N GLU A 265 11.30 20.15 -0.19
CA GLU A 265 12.21 19.29 0.57
C GLU A 265 13.41 20.10 1.06
N LYS A 266 13.69 20.04 2.36
CA LYS A 266 14.87 20.64 3.00
C LYS A 266 15.69 19.59 3.69
N ILE A 267 17.00 19.77 3.70
CA ILE A 267 17.91 18.95 4.52
C ILE A 267 18.13 19.68 5.85
N LYS A 268 17.64 19.08 6.94
CA LYS A 268 17.86 19.58 8.30
C LYS A 268 18.51 18.47 9.14
N ASN A 269 19.67 18.75 9.71
CA ASN A 269 20.43 17.76 10.50
C ASN A 269 20.72 16.43 9.76
N GLY A 270 21.02 16.50 8.45
CA GLY A 270 21.28 15.32 7.62
C GLY A 270 20.04 14.50 7.22
N LYS A 271 18.83 14.99 7.55
CA LYS A 271 17.54 14.36 7.16
C LYS A 271 16.81 15.24 6.16
N ILE A 272 16.14 14.60 5.20
CA ILE A 272 15.20 15.28 4.30
C ILE A 272 13.89 15.46 5.06
N ILE A 273 13.46 16.71 5.20
CA ILE A 273 12.14 17.06 5.76
C ILE A 273 11.35 17.83 4.73
N ILE A 274 10.03 17.74 4.81
CA ILE A 274 9.11 18.59 4.04
C ILE A 274 8.77 19.79 4.91
N ASP A 275 9.00 20.97 4.38
CA ASP A 275 8.80 22.22 5.09
C ASP A 275 8.18 23.26 4.16
N ARG A 276 7.68 24.33 4.74
CA ARG A 276 7.19 25.51 4.06
C ARG A 276 8.27 26.05 3.13
N LYS A 277 7.88 26.42 1.90
CA LYS A 277 8.82 26.95 0.92
C LYS A 277 9.48 28.24 1.42
N SER A 278 10.82 28.33 1.29
CA SER A 278 11.58 29.50 1.77
C SER A 278 11.20 30.76 1.00
N ASN A 279 11.03 30.63 -0.32
CA ASN A 279 10.50 31.72 -1.16
C ASN A 279 8.97 31.57 -1.28
N LYS A 280 8.26 32.23 -0.37
CA LYS A 280 6.79 32.11 -0.22
C LYS A 280 6.08 32.66 -1.45
N ASN A 281 5.13 31.86 -1.96
CA ASN A 281 4.18 32.30 -2.96
C ASN A 281 2.79 32.39 -2.33
N TYR A 282 2.26 33.61 -2.19
CA TYR A 282 0.99 33.87 -1.50
C TYR A 282 -0.21 33.20 -2.17
N GLY A 283 -0.09 32.83 -3.43
CA GLY A 283 -1.12 32.06 -4.14
C GLY A 283 -1.11 30.56 -3.82
N SER A 284 -0.01 29.97 -3.31
CA SER A 284 0.01 28.54 -3.00
C SER A 284 -1.03 28.17 -1.94
N LEU A 285 -1.50 26.91 -1.95
CA LEU A 285 -2.56 26.46 -1.04
C LEU A 285 -2.22 26.73 0.43
N ILE A 286 -0.98 26.46 0.86
CA ILE A 286 -0.57 26.63 2.25
C ILE A 286 -0.51 28.12 2.65
N GLU A 287 0.01 28.99 1.78
CA GLU A 287 0.11 30.41 2.08
C GLU A 287 -1.27 31.08 2.06
N ASN A 288 -2.15 30.70 1.14
CA ASN A 288 -3.54 31.15 1.12
C ASN A 288 -4.25 30.76 2.43
N THR A 289 -4.12 29.49 2.85
CA THR A 289 -4.68 28.96 4.10
C THR A 289 -4.15 29.72 5.32
N ILE A 290 -2.83 29.89 5.44
CA ILE A 290 -2.19 30.61 6.55
C ILE A 290 -2.73 32.06 6.62
N ASN A 291 -2.80 32.73 5.49
CA ASN A 291 -3.28 34.13 5.43
C ASN A 291 -4.73 34.24 5.94
N ILE A 292 -5.62 33.33 5.55
CA ILE A 292 -7.01 33.30 6.01
C ILE A 292 -7.10 32.99 7.51
N LEU A 293 -6.33 32.00 8.02
CA LEU A 293 -6.30 31.67 9.43
C LEU A 293 -5.90 32.87 10.30
N ILE A 294 -4.86 33.59 9.88
CA ILE A 294 -4.38 34.80 10.57
C ILE A 294 -5.43 35.94 10.49
N THR A 295 -5.89 36.25 9.28
CA THR A 295 -6.78 37.39 9.02
C THR A 295 -8.12 37.22 9.77
N ARG A 296 -8.62 35.99 9.88
CA ARG A 296 -9.87 35.67 10.58
C ARG A 296 -9.67 35.33 12.05
N ASN A 297 -8.43 35.41 12.57
CA ASN A 297 -8.06 35.12 13.95
C ASN A 297 -8.58 33.75 14.48
N LYS A 298 -8.51 32.72 13.60
CA LYS A 298 -9.13 31.41 13.87
C LYS A 298 -8.38 30.55 14.88
N LEU A 299 -7.11 30.81 15.13
CA LEU A 299 -6.30 30.06 16.09
C LEU A 299 -6.87 30.08 17.52
N LYS A 300 -7.56 31.15 17.91
CA LYS A 300 -8.17 31.27 19.24
C LYS A 300 -9.36 30.34 19.46
N GLN A 301 -9.89 29.71 18.42
CA GLN A 301 -11.04 28.82 18.47
C GLN A 301 -10.63 27.36 18.60
N ILE A 302 -9.32 27.07 18.48
CA ILE A 302 -8.81 25.71 18.52
C ILE A 302 -8.57 25.31 19.99
N GLU A 303 -9.21 24.24 20.38
CA GLU A 303 -8.93 23.55 21.64
C GLU A 303 -7.57 22.87 21.55
N ASP A 304 -6.76 22.92 22.61
CA ASP A 304 -5.42 22.29 22.67
C ASP A 304 -4.46 22.69 21.53
N ILE A 305 -4.39 23.98 21.19
CA ILE A 305 -3.52 24.49 20.12
C ILE A 305 -2.04 24.09 20.27
N GLU A 306 -1.59 23.83 21.49
CA GLU A 306 -0.21 23.42 21.82
C GLU A 306 0.21 22.11 21.16
N GLN A 307 -0.74 21.26 20.78
CA GLN A 307 -0.45 20.02 20.04
C GLN A 307 0.11 20.26 18.64
N TYR A 308 -0.08 21.44 18.07
CA TYR A 308 0.32 21.80 16.71
C TYR A 308 1.73 22.43 16.65
N GLY A 309 2.38 22.70 17.78
CA GLY A 309 3.75 23.22 17.85
C GLY A 309 4.02 24.06 19.05
N ASP A 310 5.31 24.32 19.30
CA ASP A 310 5.81 25.02 20.48
C ASP A 310 5.68 26.56 20.37
N ASN A 311 5.48 27.07 19.17
CA ASN A 311 5.30 28.51 18.89
C ASN A 311 4.19 28.75 17.87
N VAL A 312 3.73 30.00 17.79
CA VAL A 312 2.61 30.39 16.95
C VAL A 312 2.86 30.11 15.46
N ASP A 313 4.09 30.28 14.96
CA ASP A 313 4.42 30.04 13.56
C ASP A 313 4.36 28.55 13.21
N GLU A 314 4.82 27.67 14.09
CA GLU A 314 4.70 26.22 13.95
C GLU A 314 3.25 25.77 14.04
N GLN A 315 2.48 26.31 15.00
CA GLN A 315 1.06 26.02 15.16
C GLN A 315 0.28 26.36 13.89
N ILE A 316 0.46 27.59 13.37
CA ILE A 316 -0.20 28.03 12.14
C ILE A 316 0.16 27.13 10.98
N PHE A 317 1.44 26.83 10.79
CA PHE A 317 1.91 25.99 9.71
C PHE A 317 1.35 24.56 9.80
N SER A 318 1.38 23.94 10.99
CA SER A 318 0.89 22.59 11.20
C SER A 318 -0.62 22.47 10.95
N ILE A 319 -1.40 23.45 11.41
CA ILE A 319 -2.85 23.54 11.18
C ILE A 319 -3.13 23.71 9.69
N ALA A 320 -2.46 24.66 9.04
CA ALA A 320 -2.63 24.89 7.60
C ALA A 320 -2.25 23.66 6.78
N LEU A 321 -1.18 22.97 7.17
CA LEU A 321 -0.75 21.74 6.51
C LEU A 321 -1.78 20.62 6.66
N GLU A 322 -2.36 20.43 7.84
CA GLU A 322 -3.38 19.41 8.08
C GLU A 322 -4.66 19.69 7.27
N LEU A 323 -5.11 20.94 7.22
CA LEU A 323 -6.23 21.36 6.37
C LEU A 323 -5.95 21.09 4.88
N CYS A 324 -4.79 21.53 4.38
CA CYS A 324 -4.40 21.30 2.99
C CYS A 324 -4.33 19.83 2.63
N ILE A 325 -3.78 18.98 3.51
CA ILE A 325 -3.71 17.52 3.29
C ILE A 325 -5.14 16.93 3.27
N THR A 326 -6.02 17.35 4.17
CA THR A 326 -7.42 16.89 4.19
C THR A 326 -8.13 17.22 2.87
N TRP A 327 -8.01 18.44 2.37
CA TRP A 327 -8.64 18.85 1.11
C TRP A 327 -8.02 18.13 -0.10
N LEU A 328 -6.69 17.98 -0.13
CA LEU A 328 -6.01 17.23 -1.18
C LEU A 328 -6.43 15.76 -1.19
N ASN A 329 -6.59 15.15 -0.03
CA ASN A 329 -7.08 13.77 0.08
C ASN A 329 -8.45 13.63 -0.59
N ARG A 330 -9.37 14.57 -0.33
CA ARG A 330 -10.69 14.61 -1.00
C ARG A 330 -10.55 14.79 -2.50
N ILE A 331 -9.77 15.78 -2.96
CA ILE A 331 -9.57 16.06 -4.39
C ILE A 331 -8.98 14.85 -5.12
N LEU A 332 -7.94 14.24 -4.59
CA LEU A 332 -7.26 13.10 -5.22
C LEU A 332 -8.12 11.84 -5.20
N PHE A 333 -8.88 11.61 -4.13
CA PHE A 333 -9.87 10.54 -4.09
C PHE A 333 -10.96 10.74 -5.16
N LEU A 334 -11.49 11.97 -5.27
CA LEU A 334 -12.48 12.30 -6.29
C LEU A 334 -11.90 12.21 -7.71
N LYS A 335 -10.61 12.48 -7.89
CA LYS A 335 -9.95 12.30 -9.19
C LYS A 335 -9.82 10.83 -9.59
N LEU A 336 -9.54 9.94 -8.62
CA LEU A 336 -9.59 8.50 -8.84
C LEU A 336 -11.02 8.01 -9.16
N LEU A 337 -12.01 8.49 -8.41
CA LEU A 337 -13.42 8.19 -8.68
C LEU A 337 -13.83 8.67 -10.08
N GLU A 338 -13.45 9.89 -10.47
CA GLU A 338 -13.69 10.44 -11.81
C GLU A 338 -13.13 9.51 -12.89
N GLY A 339 -11.86 9.09 -12.74
CA GLY A 339 -11.22 8.16 -13.67
C GLY A 339 -11.99 6.82 -13.75
N GLN A 340 -12.46 6.32 -12.62
CA GLN A 340 -13.23 5.09 -12.52
C GLN A 340 -14.61 5.22 -13.22
N LEU A 341 -15.32 6.32 -12.97
CA LEU A 341 -16.64 6.56 -13.60
C LEU A 341 -16.52 6.73 -15.11
N ILE A 342 -15.53 7.49 -15.58
CA ILE A 342 -15.26 7.64 -17.02
C ILE A 342 -15.02 6.26 -17.66
N LYS A 343 -14.25 5.39 -16.99
CA LYS A 343 -14.01 4.02 -17.44
C LYS A 343 -15.31 3.19 -17.47
N TYR A 344 -16.09 3.21 -16.39
CA TYR A 344 -17.36 2.47 -16.32
C TYR A 344 -18.34 2.86 -17.42
N HIS A 345 -18.25 4.09 -17.91
CA HIS A 345 -19.09 4.63 -18.98
C HIS A 345 -18.35 4.74 -20.33
N ASN A 346 -17.40 3.84 -20.60
CA ASN A 346 -16.70 3.72 -21.89
C ASN A 346 -16.06 5.03 -22.40
N GLY A 347 -15.52 5.84 -21.49
CA GLY A 347 -14.83 7.09 -21.83
C GLY A 347 -15.75 8.33 -21.91
N ASP A 348 -17.00 8.26 -21.45
CA ASP A 348 -17.93 9.39 -21.49
C ASP A 348 -17.45 10.54 -20.57
N THR A 349 -17.04 11.65 -21.20
CA THR A 349 -16.47 12.82 -20.54
C THR A 349 -17.48 13.60 -19.69
N LYS A 350 -18.79 13.31 -19.76
CA LYS A 350 -19.76 13.92 -18.85
C LYS A 350 -19.48 13.62 -17.37
N TYR A 351 -18.81 12.49 -17.10
CA TYR A 351 -18.36 12.07 -15.76
C TYR A 351 -17.06 12.76 -15.30
N ALA A 352 -16.41 13.56 -16.15
CA ALA A 352 -15.26 14.38 -15.77
C ALA A 352 -15.75 15.61 -15.00
N PHE A 353 -16.00 15.47 -13.69
CA PHE A 353 -16.56 16.53 -12.84
C PHE A 353 -15.49 17.42 -12.19
N LEU A 354 -14.24 16.99 -12.10
CA LEU A 354 -13.10 17.78 -11.62
C LEU A 354 -12.33 18.43 -12.79
N SER A 355 -13.01 19.27 -13.55
CA SER A 355 -12.40 20.02 -14.66
C SER A 355 -12.59 21.53 -14.47
N ILE A 356 -11.71 22.34 -15.05
CA ILE A 356 -11.79 23.81 -15.01
C ILE A 356 -13.10 24.37 -15.57
N ASP A 357 -13.77 23.61 -16.42
CA ASP A 357 -15.06 24.02 -16.99
C ASP A 357 -16.22 23.86 -15.99
N LYS A 358 -16.12 22.92 -15.06
CA LYS A 358 -17.16 22.58 -14.09
C LYS A 358 -16.88 23.11 -12.68
N VAL A 359 -15.62 23.17 -12.26
CA VAL A 359 -15.18 23.69 -10.95
C VAL A 359 -14.50 25.04 -11.18
N LYS A 360 -15.19 26.13 -10.89
CA LYS A 360 -14.75 27.51 -11.20
C LYS A 360 -14.01 28.18 -10.04
N ASP A 361 -14.31 27.77 -8.82
CA ASP A 361 -13.85 28.37 -7.58
C ASP A 361 -13.81 27.35 -6.45
N PHE A 362 -13.23 27.70 -5.32
CA PHE A 362 -13.18 26.85 -4.14
C PHE A 362 -14.56 26.61 -3.51
N ASP A 363 -15.53 27.51 -3.72
CA ASP A 363 -16.91 27.34 -3.28
C ASP A 363 -17.60 26.19 -4.03
N THR A 364 -17.40 26.11 -5.34
CA THR A 364 -17.87 24.97 -6.17
C THR A 364 -17.23 23.64 -5.76
N LEU A 365 -15.97 23.66 -5.32
CA LEU A 365 -15.30 22.46 -4.82
C LEU A 365 -15.84 22.02 -3.46
N ASP A 366 -16.16 22.96 -2.57
CA ASP A 366 -16.83 22.73 -1.29
C ASP A 366 -18.25 22.15 -1.50
N GLU A 367 -19.00 22.69 -2.48
CA GLU A 367 -20.31 22.17 -2.93
C GLU A 367 -20.19 20.68 -3.35
N LEU A 368 -19.16 20.31 -4.10
CA LEU A 368 -18.92 18.92 -4.48
C LEU A 368 -18.71 18.04 -3.24
N PHE A 369 -17.89 18.47 -2.28
CA PHE A 369 -17.60 17.68 -1.09
C PHE A 369 -18.85 17.46 -0.24
N PHE A 370 -19.59 18.51 0.09
CA PHE A 370 -20.56 18.48 1.16
C PHE A 370 -22.02 18.46 0.69
N GLU A 371 -22.32 18.89 -0.53
CA GLU A 371 -23.70 18.87 -1.07
C GLU A 371 -23.91 17.78 -2.13
N VAL A 372 -22.84 17.28 -2.76
CA VAL A 372 -22.94 16.23 -3.78
C VAL A 372 -22.55 14.86 -3.21
N PHE A 373 -21.31 14.70 -2.75
CA PHE A 373 -20.82 13.38 -2.31
C PHE A 373 -21.25 12.99 -0.91
N ALA A 374 -21.52 13.94 -0.03
CA ALA A 374 -22.01 13.70 1.33
C ALA A 374 -23.55 13.60 1.46
N VAL A 375 -24.30 13.84 0.38
CA VAL A 375 -25.78 13.88 0.42
C VAL A 375 -26.37 12.90 -0.58
N LYS A 376 -27.28 12.03 -0.11
CA LYS A 376 -28.00 11.08 -0.97
C LYS A 376 -28.74 11.83 -2.10
N HIS A 377 -28.78 11.24 -3.28
CA HIS A 377 -29.35 11.88 -4.47
C HIS A 377 -30.78 12.38 -4.23
N GLN A 378 -31.60 11.61 -3.51
CA GLN A 378 -32.99 12.01 -3.18
C GLN A 378 -33.08 13.22 -2.25
N ASP A 379 -32.07 13.48 -1.43
CA ASP A 379 -32.06 14.54 -0.40
C ASP A 379 -31.33 15.81 -0.89
N ARG A 380 -30.67 15.75 -2.05
CA ARG A 380 -29.99 16.93 -2.65
C ARG A 380 -31.01 18.01 -2.99
N SER A 381 -30.61 19.28 -2.90
CA SER A 381 -31.44 20.42 -3.36
C SER A 381 -31.76 20.32 -4.86
N PRO A 382 -32.87 20.91 -5.35
CA PRO A 382 -33.22 20.87 -6.78
C PRO A 382 -32.08 21.36 -7.69
N ARG A 383 -31.39 22.44 -7.30
CA ARG A 383 -30.23 22.99 -8.02
C ARG A 383 -29.09 21.98 -8.16
N ILE A 384 -28.76 21.30 -7.07
CA ILE A 384 -27.70 20.29 -7.05
C ILE A 384 -28.09 19.04 -7.85
N LYS A 385 -29.35 18.61 -7.74
CA LYS A 385 -29.88 17.51 -8.55
C LYS A 385 -29.73 17.77 -10.05
N GLU A 386 -30.13 18.95 -10.53
CA GLU A 386 -30.04 19.30 -11.93
C GLU A 386 -28.57 19.37 -12.41
N LYS A 387 -27.70 20.00 -11.63
CA LYS A 387 -26.27 20.19 -11.99
C LYS A 387 -25.46 18.90 -11.98
N TYR A 388 -25.77 17.99 -11.03
CA TYR A 388 -24.97 16.80 -10.74
C TYR A 388 -25.80 15.49 -10.74
N GLU A 389 -26.82 15.40 -11.59
CA GLU A 389 -27.74 14.25 -11.66
C GLU A 389 -27.02 12.90 -11.79
N HIS A 390 -25.94 12.87 -12.57
CA HIS A 390 -25.19 11.65 -12.91
C HIS A 390 -24.04 11.35 -11.95
N ILE A 391 -23.81 12.18 -10.93
CA ILE A 391 -22.74 11.97 -9.95
C ILE A 391 -23.28 11.18 -8.75
N PRO A 392 -22.72 10.01 -8.43
CA PRO A 392 -23.20 9.17 -7.35
C PRO A 392 -23.01 9.79 -5.96
N TYR A 393 -23.75 9.29 -4.98
CA TYR A 393 -23.51 9.52 -3.56
C TYR A 393 -22.43 8.59 -3.04
N LEU A 394 -21.60 9.06 -2.11
CA LEU A 394 -20.58 8.27 -1.41
C LEU A 394 -20.80 8.41 0.10
N ASN A 395 -21.23 7.33 0.75
CA ASN A 395 -21.29 7.31 2.22
C ASN A 395 -19.87 7.12 2.79
N SER A 396 -19.14 8.22 2.95
CA SER A 396 -17.78 8.16 3.49
C SER A 396 -17.52 9.32 4.43
N SER A 397 -16.94 9.05 5.59
CA SER A 397 -16.50 10.08 6.55
C SER A 397 -15.41 11.00 5.95
N LEU A 398 -14.84 10.63 4.80
CA LEU A 398 -13.95 11.52 4.05
C LEU A 398 -14.63 12.84 3.64
N PHE A 399 -15.96 12.81 3.37
CA PHE A 399 -16.76 13.97 2.99
C PHE A 399 -17.59 14.53 4.16
N GLU A 400 -17.19 14.24 5.40
CA GLU A 400 -17.71 14.91 6.60
C GLU A 400 -16.78 16.06 6.99
N ILE A 401 -17.35 17.15 7.51
CA ILE A 401 -16.56 18.27 8.07
C ILE A 401 -15.89 17.75 9.35
N ASN A 402 -14.58 17.78 9.40
CA ASN A 402 -13.85 17.33 10.57
C ASN A 402 -13.78 18.42 11.66
N ASP A 403 -13.38 18.04 12.88
CA ASP A 403 -13.32 18.96 14.03
C ASP A 403 -12.42 20.17 13.74
N LEU A 404 -11.30 20.01 13.03
CA LEU A 404 -10.40 21.09 12.72
C LEU A 404 -11.00 22.07 11.71
N GLU A 405 -11.69 21.60 10.67
CA GLU A 405 -12.44 22.45 9.72
C GLU A 405 -13.56 23.18 10.43
N HIS A 406 -14.25 22.52 11.36
CA HIS A 406 -15.34 23.11 12.12
C HIS A 406 -14.86 24.27 13.01
N GLN A 407 -13.71 24.10 13.66
CA GLN A 407 -13.08 25.11 14.53
C GLN A 407 -12.38 26.21 13.72
N THR A 408 -12.02 25.98 12.46
CA THR A 408 -11.22 26.93 11.69
C THR A 408 -11.90 27.41 10.41
N ILE A 409 -11.60 26.81 9.26
CA ILE A 409 -12.08 27.20 7.93
C ILE A 409 -12.32 25.97 7.06
N SER A 410 -13.28 26.07 6.12
CA SER A 410 -13.42 25.14 5.00
C SER A 410 -12.64 25.62 3.78
N ILE A 411 -12.55 24.76 2.76
CA ILE A 411 -11.87 25.09 1.50
C ILE A 411 -12.50 26.28 0.77
N ALA A 412 -13.83 26.49 0.89
CA ALA A 412 -14.56 27.62 0.34
C ALA A 412 -14.06 28.98 0.85
N ASN A 413 -13.32 29.02 1.95
CA ASN A 413 -12.78 30.27 2.47
C ASN A 413 -11.51 30.74 1.77
N LEU A 414 -10.88 29.92 0.92
CA LEU A 414 -9.67 30.28 0.18
C LEU A 414 -9.97 31.36 -0.88
N LYS A 415 -8.95 32.11 -1.24
CA LYS A 415 -9.04 33.16 -2.26
C LYS A 415 -8.83 32.55 -3.64
N ASP A 416 -9.77 32.84 -4.57
CA ASP A 416 -9.75 32.35 -5.94
C ASP A 416 -8.87 33.17 -6.88
N ASP A 417 -8.67 34.47 -6.56
CA ASP A 417 -7.97 35.44 -7.39
C ASP A 417 -6.45 35.41 -7.29
N LEU A 418 -5.92 34.57 -6.37
CA LEU A 418 -4.47 34.44 -6.17
C LEU A 418 -3.87 33.51 -7.22
N THR A 419 -2.74 33.93 -7.81
CA THR A 419 -2.04 33.19 -8.84
C THR A 419 -0.68 32.66 -8.35
N ILE A 420 -0.22 31.59 -9.00
CA ILE A 420 1.13 31.08 -8.85
C ILE A 420 1.80 30.91 -10.22
N PRO A 421 3.11 31.20 -10.35
CA PRO A 421 3.85 30.95 -11.58
C PRO A 421 3.84 29.46 -11.93
N ILE A 422 3.92 29.14 -13.22
CA ILE A 422 4.07 27.74 -13.64
C ILE A 422 5.45 27.21 -13.19
N TYR A 423 5.47 26.01 -12.62
CA TYR A 423 6.68 25.34 -12.17
C TYR A 423 7.71 25.19 -13.30
N SER A 424 8.98 25.42 -13.03
CA SER A 424 10.03 25.42 -14.07
C SER A 424 10.13 24.10 -14.84
N ASN A 425 9.82 22.97 -14.18
CA ASN A 425 9.81 21.64 -14.77
C ASN A 425 8.38 21.06 -14.89
N SER A 426 7.37 21.93 -15.03
CA SER A 426 5.97 21.52 -15.14
C SER A 426 5.72 20.72 -16.42
N VAL A 427 4.89 19.67 -16.29
CA VAL A 427 4.31 18.94 -17.43
C VAL A 427 3.46 19.85 -18.33
N LEU A 428 3.00 21.00 -17.82
CA LEU A 428 2.16 21.96 -18.52
C LEU A 428 2.93 22.96 -19.40
N LYS A 429 4.26 22.99 -19.31
CA LYS A 429 5.11 24.03 -19.92
C LYS A 429 4.93 24.16 -21.45
N ASN A 430 4.65 23.05 -22.11
CA ASN A 430 4.46 23.01 -23.57
C ASN A 430 3.02 23.17 -24.02
N THR A 431 2.06 23.08 -23.08
CA THR A 431 0.61 23.12 -23.40
C THR A 431 -0.03 24.45 -23.05
N ILE A 432 0.50 25.15 -22.04
CA ILE A 432 -0.06 26.41 -21.57
C ILE A 432 0.86 27.58 -21.94
N LYS A 433 0.28 28.62 -22.55
CA LYS A 433 0.99 29.84 -22.97
C LYS A 433 1.07 30.91 -21.86
N LYS A 434 0.36 30.75 -20.76
CA LYS A 434 0.37 31.67 -19.62
C LYS A 434 1.57 31.37 -18.71
N ASN A 435 2.18 32.40 -18.12
CA ASN A 435 3.28 32.26 -17.19
C ASN A 435 2.83 31.95 -15.75
N GLU A 436 1.57 32.23 -15.42
CA GLU A 436 0.95 32.01 -14.11
C GLU A 436 -0.51 31.60 -14.27
N LEU A 437 -1.05 30.91 -13.29
CA LEU A 437 -2.44 30.43 -13.22
C LEU A 437 -3.00 30.65 -11.82
N ASN A 438 -4.33 30.79 -11.69
CA ASN A 438 -4.99 30.64 -10.41
C ASN A 438 -4.68 29.27 -9.83
N THR A 439 -4.53 29.19 -8.52
CA THR A 439 -4.05 27.96 -7.87
C THR A 439 -4.97 26.78 -8.10
N LEU A 440 -6.29 27.00 -8.05
CA LEU A 440 -7.27 25.96 -8.32
C LEU A 440 -7.22 25.51 -9.78
N ASP A 441 -7.22 26.44 -10.73
CA ASP A 441 -7.07 26.12 -12.16
C ASP A 441 -5.79 25.31 -12.41
N TYR A 442 -4.67 25.74 -11.80
CA TYR A 442 -3.40 25.05 -11.94
C TYR A 442 -3.50 23.61 -11.43
N LEU A 443 -4.04 23.41 -10.22
CA LEU A 443 -4.21 22.09 -9.64
C LEU A 443 -5.07 21.18 -10.53
N LEU A 444 -6.22 21.67 -11.02
CA LEU A 444 -7.12 20.88 -11.85
C LEU A 444 -6.53 20.54 -13.23
N ILE A 445 -5.83 21.47 -13.88
CA ILE A 445 -5.15 21.24 -15.16
C ILE A 445 -3.99 20.26 -14.97
N PHE A 446 -3.19 20.44 -13.91
CA PHE A 446 -2.10 19.55 -13.53
C PHE A 446 -2.61 18.12 -13.34
N LEU A 447 -3.64 17.92 -12.52
CA LEU A 447 -4.23 16.60 -12.31
C LEU A 447 -4.79 15.99 -13.61
N SER A 448 -5.36 16.81 -14.48
CA SER A 448 -5.91 16.37 -15.78
C SER A 448 -4.84 15.95 -16.79
N SER A 449 -3.57 16.30 -16.54
CA SER A 449 -2.43 15.88 -17.37
C SER A 449 -1.97 14.45 -17.08
N TYR A 450 -2.50 13.81 -16.05
CA TYR A 450 -2.22 12.45 -15.66
C TYR A 450 -3.45 11.55 -15.81
N ASN A 451 -3.21 10.24 -15.91
CA ASN A 451 -4.26 9.23 -15.96
C ASN A 451 -4.47 8.61 -14.57
N PHE A 452 -5.63 8.81 -13.97
CA PHE A 452 -6.01 8.28 -12.66
C PHE A 452 -6.83 6.99 -12.72
N SER A 453 -6.93 6.35 -13.87
CA SER A 453 -7.64 5.07 -13.99
C SER A 453 -6.82 3.94 -13.33
N SER A 454 -7.46 3.16 -12.47
CA SER A 454 -6.78 2.13 -11.67
C SER A 454 -6.59 0.80 -12.39
N ASP A 455 -7.45 0.46 -13.36
CA ASP A 455 -7.49 -0.86 -13.99
C ASP A 455 -7.91 -0.78 -15.45
N SER A 456 -6.96 -0.67 -16.36
CA SER A 456 -7.23 -0.85 -17.78
C SER A 456 -6.25 -1.85 -18.37
N HIS A 457 -6.67 -2.58 -19.39
CA HIS A 457 -5.74 -3.12 -20.34
C HIS A 457 -4.92 -1.98 -20.94
N ALA A 458 -3.64 -2.22 -21.15
CA ALA A 458 -2.83 -1.26 -21.86
C ALA A 458 -3.46 -0.95 -23.22
N LYS A 459 -3.69 0.34 -23.47
CA LYS A 459 -4.25 0.87 -24.69
C LYS A 459 -3.20 1.69 -25.43
N ILE A 460 -3.43 1.88 -26.72
CA ILE A 460 -2.62 2.77 -27.52
C ILE A 460 -3.23 4.16 -27.45
N GLN A 461 -2.53 5.10 -26.81
CA GLN A 461 -3.02 6.46 -26.57
C GLN A 461 -2.33 7.48 -27.50
N LYS A 462 -3.07 8.54 -27.85
CA LYS A 462 -2.51 9.66 -28.60
C LYS A 462 -1.52 10.48 -27.77
N ASP A 463 -1.84 10.69 -26.50
CA ASP A 463 -1.05 11.45 -25.55
C ASP A 463 -0.46 10.53 -24.48
N ASN A 464 0.80 10.71 -24.14
CA ASN A 464 1.48 9.93 -23.11
C ASN A 464 1.11 10.49 -21.73
N LYS A 465 -0.03 10.08 -21.18
CA LYS A 465 -0.39 10.40 -19.80
C LYS A 465 0.13 9.34 -18.84
N THR A 466 1.02 9.74 -17.96
CA THR A 466 1.52 8.85 -16.90
C THR A 466 0.38 8.42 -15.96
N ILE A 467 0.32 7.13 -15.66
CA ILE A 467 -0.68 6.60 -14.72
C ILE A 467 -0.29 6.97 -13.29
N ILE A 468 -1.24 7.50 -12.54
CA ILE A 468 -1.15 7.73 -11.10
C ILE A 468 -2.18 6.84 -10.42
N ASN A 469 -1.76 5.67 -10.01
CA ASN A 469 -2.62 4.72 -9.28
C ASN A 469 -2.61 4.98 -7.77
N ALA A 470 -3.43 4.22 -7.04
CA ALA A 470 -3.56 4.32 -5.59
C ALA A 470 -2.24 4.09 -4.83
N ALA A 471 -1.39 3.18 -5.31
CA ALA A 471 -0.11 2.87 -4.68
C ALA A 471 0.86 4.07 -4.82
N VAL A 472 0.97 4.65 -6.01
CA VAL A 472 1.78 5.87 -6.26
C VAL A 472 1.29 7.03 -5.39
N LEU A 473 -0.03 7.24 -5.28
CA LEU A 473 -0.59 8.26 -4.37
C LEU A 473 -0.24 7.97 -2.91
N GLY A 474 -0.30 6.72 -2.49
CA GLY A 474 0.11 6.31 -1.14
C GLY A 474 1.55 6.71 -0.82
N LEU A 475 2.49 6.48 -1.74
CA LEU A 475 3.89 6.89 -1.60
C LEU A 475 4.04 8.42 -1.50
N ILE A 476 3.29 9.15 -2.32
CA ILE A 476 3.32 10.63 -2.32
C ILE A 476 2.83 11.16 -0.98
N PHE A 477 1.72 10.67 -0.47
CA PHE A 477 1.18 11.08 0.82
C PHE A 477 2.09 10.74 1.98
N GLU A 478 2.67 9.54 1.98
CA GLU A 478 3.64 9.14 2.99
C GLU A 478 4.84 10.09 3.01
N LYS A 479 5.33 10.47 1.84
CA LYS A 479 6.44 11.40 1.73
C LYS A 479 6.08 12.84 2.14
N ILE A 480 4.86 13.31 1.82
CA ILE A 480 4.37 14.64 2.23
C ILE A 480 4.19 14.73 3.75
N ASN A 481 3.77 13.66 4.42
CA ASN A 481 3.69 13.62 5.89
C ASN A 481 5.04 13.78 6.58
N GLY A 482 6.11 13.64 5.84
CA GLY A 482 7.45 13.91 6.26
C GLY A 482 8.10 12.77 7.03
N TYR A 483 9.39 12.63 6.84
CA TYR A 483 10.28 11.80 7.66
C TYR A 483 10.49 12.40 9.06
N ARG A 484 9.43 12.88 9.72
CA ARG A 484 9.52 13.18 11.14
C ARG A 484 9.59 11.83 11.85
N ASP A 485 10.54 11.70 12.74
CA ASP A 485 10.58 10.69 13.80
C ASP A 485 10.76 9.22 13.39
N GLY A 486 11.73 8.94 12.50
CA GLY A 486 12.22 7.56 12.31
C GLY A 486 11.35 6.67 11.43
N SER A 487 10.34 7.23 10.72
CA SER A 487 9.57 6.48 9.74
C SER A 487 10.37 6.23 8.46
N TYR A 488 10.33 5.00 7.96
CA TYR A 488 10.97 4.58 6.72
C TYR A 488 9.95 3.90 5.83
N PHE A 489 9.94 4.30 4.56
CA PHE A 489 9.14 3.64 3.55
C PHE A 489 9.49 2.15 3.44
N THR A 490 8.47 1.30 3.42
CA THR A 490 8.62 -0.13 3.18
C THR A 490 8.21 -0.46 1.76
N PRO A 491 9.12 -0.99 0.91
CA PRO A 491 8.76 -1.42 -0.44
C PRO A 491 7.64 -2.46 -0.46
N GLY A 492 6.74 -2.38 -1.44
CA GLY A 492 5.56 -3.25 -1.55
C GLY A 492 5.91 -4.75 -1.61
N PHE A 493 7.03 -5.13 -2.23
CA PHE A 493 7.43 -6.54 -2.26
C PHE A 493 7.76 -7.11 -0.85
N ILE A 494 8.23 -6.27 0.09
CA ILE A 494 8.50 -6.67 1.48
C ILE A 494 7.19 -6.79 2.24
N THR A 495 6.27 -5.82 2.12
CA THR A 495 4.97 -5.88 2.79
C THR A 495 4.14 -7.06 2.32
N MET A 496 4.15 -7.37 1.02
CA MET A 496 3.55 -8.57 0.45
C MET A 496 4.16 -9.86 1.02
N TYR A 497 5.50 -9.96 1.05
CA TYR A 497 6.18 -11.14 1.58
C TYR A 497 5.82 -11.39 3.05
N ILE A 498 5.89 -10.36 3.88
CA ILE A 498 5.56 -10.45 5.31
C ILE A 498 4.08 -10.82 5.49
N SER A 499 3.17 -10.14 4.79
CA SER A 499 1.74 -10.43 4.84
C SER A 499 1.46 -11.88 4.44
N ARG A 500 2.03 -12.34 3.32
CA ARG A 500 1.87 -13.71 2.85
C ARG A 500 2.34 -14.75 3.87
N GLN A 501 3.55 -14.58 4.41
CA GLN A 501 4.11 -15.53 5.38
C GLN A 501 3.33 -15.55 6.69
N THR A 502 2.91 -14.39 7.17
CA THR A 502 2.24 -14.24 8.47
C THR A 502 0.78 -14.68 8.40
N ILE A 503 0.03 -14.21 7.40
CA ILE A 503 -1.40 -14.46 7.30
C ILE A 503 -1.69 -15.93 6.97
N ARG A 504 -0.94 -16.56 6.05
CA ARG A 504 -1.13 -17.97 5.72
C ARG A 504 -0.91 -18.88 6.94
N ARG A 505 0.06 -18.56 7.80
CA ARG A 505 0.25 -19.27 9.08
C ARG A 505 -0.93 -19.05 10.04
N ALA A 506 -1.46 -17.83 10.12
CA ALA A 506 -2.64 -17.54 10.94
C ALA A 506 -3.86 -18.30 10.43
N VAL A 507 -4.02 -18.44 9.12
CA VAL A 507 -5.08 -19.24 8.50
C VAL A 507 -4.94 -20.72 8.87
N VAL A 508 -3.76 -21.32 8.71
CA VAL A 508 -3.50 -22.73 9.10
C VAL A 508 -3.88 -22.95 10.54
N LYS A 509 -3.43 -22.05 11.45
CA LYS A 509 -3.78 -22.12 12.87
C LYS A 509 -5.28 -22.07 13.09
N LYS A 510 -5.98 -21.14 12.41
CA LYS A 510 -7.43 -20.96 12.53
C LYS A 510 -8.20 -22.21 12.10
N PHE A 511 -7.76 -22.87 11.03
CA PHE A 511 -8.34 -24.13 10.59
C PHE A 511 -8.07 -25.28 11.58
N ARG A 512 -6.85 -25.37 12.14
CA ARG A 512 -6.53 -26.34 13.21
C ARG A 512 -7.48 -26.19 14.40
N GLU A 513 -7.68 -24.94 14.87
CA GLU A 513 -8.50 -24.64 16.04
C GLU A 513 -9.98 -25.00 15.83
N ASN A 514 -10.51 -24.82 14.62
CA ASN A 514 -11.94 -24.98 14.37
C ASN A 514 -12.32 -26.37 13.81
N GLU A 515 -11.45 -27.01 13.03
CA GLU A 515 -11.72 -28.34 12.44
C GLU A 515 -11.15 -29.47 13.32
N ASN A 516 -10.34 -29.18 14.36
CA ASN A 516 -9.61 -30.15 15.18
C ASN A 516 -8.74 -31.12 14.36
N ILE A 517 -8.15 -30.63 13.26
CA ILE A 517 -7.26 -31.36 12.36
C ILE A 517 -5.90 -30.68 12.40
N ASP A 518 -4.83 -31.46 12.51
CA ASP A 518 -3.46 -30.94 12.50
C ASP A 518 -2.98 -30.77 11.06
N PHE A 519 -3.14 -29.54 10.53
CA PHE A 519 -2.65 -29.16 9.20
C PHE A 519 -1.20 -28.67 9.32
N ASP A 520 -0.25 -29.28 8.62
CA ASP A 520 1.16 -28.88 8.67
C ASP A 520 1.45 -27.61 7.85
N SER A 521 0.72 -27.40 6.76
CA SER A 521 0.95 -26.35 5.79
C SER A 521 -0.35 -25.71 5.29
N PHE A 522 -0.20 -24.58 4.60
CA PHE A 522 -1.32 -23.94 3.89
C PHE A 522 -1.85 -24.82 2.74
N ASP A 523 -0.99 -25.61 2.10
CA ASP A 523 -1.39 -26.53 1.05
C ASP A 523 -2.29 -27.66 1.56
N ASP A 524 -2.10 -28.10 2.81
CA ASP A 524 -3.00 -29.08 3.44
C ASP A 524 -4.39 -28.51 3.64
N VAL A 525 -4.50 -27.25 4.11
CA VAL A 525 -5.76 -26.51 4.22
C VAL A 525 -6.42 -26.37 2.85
N LYS A 526 -5.64 -26.02 1.82
CA LYS A 526 -6.12 -25.89 0.44
C LYS A 526 -6.68 -27.21 -0.09
N ASN A 527 -5.98 -28.32 0.15
CA ASN A 527 -6.44 -29.65 -0.25
C ASN A 527 -7.70 -30.06 0.53
N TYR A 528 -7.80 -29.73 1.81
CA TYR A 528 -8.98 -29.96 2.62
C TYR A 528 -10.21 -29.19 2.08
N CYS A 529 -10.05 -27.89 1.77
CA CYS A 529 -11.13 -27.09 1.21
C CYS A 529 -11.59 -27.57 -0.18
N LYS A 530 -10.69 -28.11 -1.00
CA LYS A 530 -11.05 -28.71 -2.31
C LYS A 530 -11.97 -29.93 -2.18
N ILE A 531 -11.83 -30.69 -1.11
CA ILE A 531 -12.66 -31.87 -0.85
C ILE A 531 -14.02 -31.45 -0.24
N HIS A 532 -14.00 -30.43 0.63
CA HIS A 532 -15.16 -29.90 1.33
C HIS A 532 -15.63 -28.59 0.65
N HIS A 533 -16.51 -28.71 -0.34
CA HIS A 533 -16.93 -27.58 -1.20
C HIS A 533 -18.45 -27.35 -1.26
N LYS A 534 -19.20 -27.88 -0.27
CA LYS A 534 -20.63 -27.57 -0.16
C LYS A 534 -20.83 -26.12 0.28
N THR A 535 -21.96 -25.54 -0.05
CA THR A 535 -22.31 -24.16 0.33
C THR A 535 -22.12 -23.89 1.84
N GLU A 536 -22.47 -24.85 2.69
CA GLU A 536 -22.29 -24.76 4.15
C GLU A 536 -20.81 -24.74 4.54
N ASP A 537 -19.98 -25.55 3.88
CA ASP A 537 -18.53 -25.57 4.11
C ASP A 537 -17.90 -24.25 3.68
N ILE A 538 -18.29 -23.73 2.52
CA ILE A 538 -17.81 -22.42 2.01
C ILE A 538 -18.14 -21.29 3.00
N ARG A 539 -19.37 -21.24 3.51
CA ARG A 539 -19.79 -20.26 4.53
C ARG A 539 -18.98 -20.42 5.82
N ARG A 540 -18.79 -21.66 6.28
CA ARG A 540 -18.00 -21.98 7.47
C ARG A 540 -16.56 -21.56 7.33
N PHE A 541 -15.88 -21.89 6.23
CA PHE A 541 -14.49 -21.52 5.98
C PHE A 541 -14.33 -19.99 5.80
N ASN A 542 -15.26 -19.32 5.14
CA ASN A 542 -15.30 -17.87 5.09
C ASN A 542 -15.39 -17.24 6.49
N SER A 543 -16.20 -17.82 7.39
CA SER A 543 -16.29 -17.31 8.77
C SER A 543 -14.96 -17.42 9.52
N TYR A 544 -14.14 -18.45 9.27
CA TYR A 544 -12.83 -18.60 9.84
C TYR A 544 -11.89 -17.47 9.39
N ILE A 545 -11.83 -17.23 8.08
CA ILE A 545 -11.00 -16.15 7.52
C ILE A 545 -11.47 -14.79 8.03
N ASN A 546 -12.77 -14.49 8.01
CA ASN A 546 -13.36 -13.24 8.46
C ASN A 546 -13.20 -13.00 9.98
N SER A 547 -12.84 -14.02 10.76
CA SER A 547 -12.60 -13.92 12.19
C SER A 547 -11.13 -13.61 12.56
N ILE A 548 -10.20 -13.66 11.60
CA ILE A 548 -8.79 -13.35 11.81
C ILE A 548 -8.62 -11.87 12.14
N LYS A 549 -7.88 -11.54 13.20
CA LYS A 549 -7.60 -10.16 13.60
C LYS A 549 -6.13 -9.84 13.35
N ILE A 550 -5.88 -8.85 12.50
CA ILE A 550 -4.54 -8.40 12.09
C ILE A 550 -4.35 -6.96 12.56
N CYS A 551 -3.25 -6.67 13.25
CA CYS A 551 -2.96 -5.33 13.73
C CYS A 551 -1.59 -4.84 13.27
N ASP A 552 -1.53 -3.59 12.85
CA ASP A 552 -0.30 -2.82 12.71
C ASP A 552 -0.29 -1.68 13.75
N PRO A 553 0.55 -1.78 14.80
CA PRO A 553 0.58 -0.79 15.87
C PRO A 553 1.40 0.48 15.52
N ALA A 554 1.99 0.55 14.34
CA ALA A 554 2.68 1.71 13.79
C ALA A 554 2.31 1.86 12.30
N VAL A 555 1.00 1.98 12.04
CA VAL A 555 0.40 1.72 10.73
C VAL A 555 0.88 2.65 9.61
N GLY A 556 1.38 3.83 9.93
CA GLY A 556 1.82 4.80 8.94
C GLY A 556 0.74 5.10 7.90
N SER A 557 1.10 5.03 6.64
CA SER A 557 0.18 5.17 5.50
C SER A 557 -0.66 3.91 5.19
N GLY A 558 -0.57 2.85 6.00
CA GLY A 558 -1.38 1.64 5.85
C GLY A 558 -0.89 0.61 4.82
N HIS A 559 0.37 0.66 4.43
CA HIS A 559 0.93 -0.26 3.41
C HIS A 559 0.76 -1.73 3.79
N PHE A 560 1.10 -2.08 5.05
CA PHE A 560 0.92 -3.45 5.54
C PHE A 560 -0.53 -3.90 5.55
N LEU A 561 -1.47 -3.01 5.90
CA LEU A 561 -2.89 -3.36 5.92
C LEU A 561 -3.46 -3.56 4.51
N VAL A 562 -3.01 -2.77 3.53
CA VAL A 562 -3.39 -2.97 2.11
C VAL A 562 -2.82 -4.30 1.60
N SER A 563 -1.55 -4.60 1.85
CA SER A 563 -0.95 -5.88 1.48
C SER A 563 -1.65 -7.06 2.19
N ALA A 564 -2.06 -6.89 3.45
CA ALA A 564 -2.83 -7.89 4.19
C ALA A 564 -4.22 -8.12 3.60
N LEU A 565 -4.92 -7.05 3.21
CA LEU A 565 -6.21 -7.14 2.51
C LEU A 565 -6.09 -7.95 1.22
N ASN A 566 -5.11 -7.60 0.39
CA ASN A 566 -4.87 -8.26 -0.88
C ASN A 566 -4.54 -9.75 -0.68
N GLU A 567 -3.71 -10.10 0.29
CA GLU A 567 -3.37 -11.49 0.59
C GLU A 567 -4.60 -12.28 1.12
N LEU A 568 -5.45 -11.68 1.96
CA LEU A 568 -6.68 -12.34 2.44
C LEU A 568 -7.64 -12.67 1.29
N ILE A 569 -7.82 -11.75 0.33
CA ILE A 569 -8.64 -12.00 -0.87
C ILE A 569 -8.01 -13.12 -1.72
N ALA A 570 -6.69 -13.08 -1.94
CA ALA A 570 -5.99 -14.13 -2.68
C ALA A 570 -6.11 -15.51 -1.99
N ILE A 571 -5.99 -15.57 -0.67
CA ILE A 571 -6.22 -16.79 0.13
C ILE A 571 -7.63 -17.32 -0.10
N LYS A 572 -8.66 -16.48 -0.04
CA LYS A 572 -10.04 -16.91 -0.29
C LYS A 572 -10.23 -17.46 -1.71
N SER A 573 -9.57 -16.87 -2.70
CA SER A 573 -9.54 -17.37 -4.08
C SER A 573 -8.82 -18.72 -4.17
N GLU A 574 -7.63 -18.86 -3.57
CA GLU A 574 -6.85 -20.11 -3.58
C GLU A 574 -7.55 -21.27 -2.84
N LEU A 575 -8.31 -20.96 -1.77
CA LEU A 575 -9.11 -21.94 -1.04
C LEU A 575 -10.45 -22.24 -1.73
N ASN A 576 -10.78 -21.55 -2.83
CA ASN A 576 -12.03 -21.64 -3.55
C ASN A 576 -13.27 -21.37 -2.67
N ILE A 577 -13.17 -20.31 -1.85
CA ILE A 577 -14.23 -19.85 -0.95
C ILE A 577 -14.65 -18.41 -1.20
N LEU A 578 -14.15 -17.77 -2.25
CA LEU A 578 -14.52 -16.41 -2.65
C LEU A 578 -15.91 -16.45 -3.28
N ALA A 579 -16.93 -16.10 -2.51
CA ALA A 579 -18.32 -16.35 -2.84
C ALA A 579 -19.27 -15.32 -2.22
N ASP A 580 -20.41 -15.09 -2.89
CA ASP A 580 -21.55 -14.37 -2.32
C ASP A 580 -22.66 -15.36 -1.99
N ASP A 581 -23.04 -15.46 -0.70
CA ASP A 581 -24.04 -16.38 -0.17
C ASP A 581 -23.83 -17.85 -0.62
N GLY A 582 -22.56 -18.25 -0.78
CA GLY A 582 -22.17 -19.60 -1.21
C GLY A 582 -22.13 -19.81 -2.73
N ILE A 583 -22.37 -18.76 -3.52
CA ILE A 583 -22.20 -18.78 -4.98
C ILE A 583 -20.77 -18.30 -5.29
N LEU A 584 -19.94 -19.24 -5.73
CA LEU A 584 -18.54 -18.95 -6.10
C LEU A 584 -18.44 -18.05 -7.32
N ILE A 585 -17.40 -17.21 -7.34
CA ILE A 585 -17.06 -16.47 -8.56
C ILE A 585 -16.22 -17.34 -9.50
N ASP A 586 -16.45 -17.16 -10.80
CA ASP A 586 -15.72 -17.86 -11.86
C ASP A 586 -14.55 -17.01 -12.35
N CYS A 587 -13.61 -16.74 -11.43
CA CYS A 587 -12.38 -16.01 -11.72
C CYS A 587 -11.25 -16.43 -10.76
N GLU A 588 -10.00 -16.24 -11.21
CA GLU A 588 -8.80 -16.42 -10.40
C GLU A 588 -8.33 -15.06 -9.89
N VAL A 589 -8.06 -14.95 -8.59
CA VAL A 589 -7.53 -13.74 -7.97
C VAL A 589 -6.16 -14.04 -7.37
N SER A 590 -5.17 -13.25 -7.73
CA SER A 590 -3.80 -13.34 -7.24
C SER A 590 -3.26 -11.96 -6.88
N VAL A 591 -2.12 -11.91 -6.17
CA VAL A 591 -1.43 -10.65 -5.82
C VAL A 591 -0.14 -10.57 -6.62
N ASP A 592 0.06 -9.47 -7.31
CA ASP A 592 1.29 -9.13 -8.01
C ASP A 592 1.57 -7.63 -7.85
N ASN A 593 2.81 -7.26 -7.52
CA ASN A 593 3.25 -5.87 -7.30
C ASN A 593 2.34 -5.08 -6.34
N ASP A 594 1.91 -5.72 -5.25
CA ASP A 594 0.99 -5.20 -4.21
C ASP A 594 -0.42 -4.83 -4.73
N GLU A 595 -0.81 -5.33 -5.89
CA GLU A 595 -2.14 -5.17 -6.46
C GLU A 595 -2.84 -6.51 -6.66
N LEU A 596 -4.19 -6.52 -6.53
CA LEU A 596 -5.01 -7.67 -6.91
C LEU A 596 -5.11 -7.76 -8.43
N ILE A 597 -4.80 -8.94 -8.93
CA ILE A 597 -4.98 -9.30 -10.34
C ILE A 597 -6.16 -10.27 -10.41
N VAL A 598 -7.20 -9.86 -11.11
CA VAL A 598 -8.41 -10.67 -11.33
C VAL A 598 -8.41 -11.14 -12.79
N ILE A 599 -8.43 -12.45 -12.99
CA ILE A 599 -8.43 -13.09 -14.30
C ILE A 599 -9.74 -13.86 -14.44
N ASN A 600 -10.49 -13.57 -15.50
CA ASN A 600 -11.74 -14.28 -15.77
C ASN A 600 -11.48 -15.71 -16.31
N LYS A 601 -12.52 -16.50 -16.42
CA LYS A 601 -12.48 -17.88 -16.94
C LYS A 601 -11.89 -18.05 -18.34
N TYR A 602 -11.78 -16.97 -19.10
CA TYR A 602 -11.16 -16.95 -20.45
C TYR A 602 -9.67 -16.60 -20.43
N ASN A 603 -9.04 -16.61 -19.26
CA ASN A 603 -7.64 -16.17 -19.04
C ASN A 603 -7.37 -14.71 -19.45
N LYS A 604 -8.38 -13.86 -19.42
CA LYS A 604 -8.25 -12.42 -19.68
C LYS A 604 -8.38 -11.64 -18.38
N PRO A 605 -7.66 -10.54 -18.19
CA PRO A 605 -7.90 -9.63 -17.10
C PRO A 605 -9.37 -9.21 -17.07
N TYR A 606 -9.92 -9.17 -15.88
CA TYR A 606 -11.32 -8.79 -15.65
C TYR A 606 -11.51 -7.28 -15.79
N GLU A 607 -12.61 -6.87 -16.41
CA GLU A 607 -13.01 -5.47 -16.53
C GLU A 607 -14.48 -5.28 -16.19
N TYR A 608 -14.79 -4.17 -15.50
CA TYR A 608 -16.16 -3.75 -15.19
C TYR A 608 -16.50 -2.47 -15.96
N TYR A 609 -17.54 -2.52 -16.76
CA TYR A 609 -18.09 -1.38 -17.49
C TYR A 609 -19.57 -1.60 -17.82
N LEU A 610 -20.28 -0.52 -18.10
CA LEU A 610 -21.71 -0.55 -18.49
C LEU A 610 -21.83 -0.74 -20.01
N ILE A 611 -22.51 -1.79 -20.43
CA ILE A 611 -22.80 -2.05 -21.84
C ILE A 611 -23.83 -1.00 -22.30
N ASP A 612 -23.51 -0.27 -23.35
CA ASP A 612 -24.31 0.85 -23.90
C ASP A 612 -24.67 1.92 -22.83
N GLY A 613 -23.86 2.04 -21.75
CA GLY A 613 -24.10 2.97 -20.65
C GLY A 613 -25.30 2.63 -19.76
N ILE A 614 -25.84 1.41 -19.86
CA ILE A 614 -27.08 1.00 -19.19
C ILE A 614 -26.80 0.07 -18.00
N LYS A 615 -26.19 -1.08 -18.26
CA LYS A 615 -25.90 -2.10 -17.24
C LYS A 615 -24.64 -2.89 -17.54
N PRO A 616 -23.95 -3.43 -16.55
CA PRO A 616 -22.82 -4.34 -16.78
C PRO A 616 -23.30 -5.73 -17.21
N SER A 617 -22.40 -6.59 -17.65
CA SER A 617 -22.70 -8.02 -17.80
C SER A 617 -23.02 -8.64 -16.44
N ASN A 618 -23.85 -9.68 -16.41
CA ASN A 618 -24.21 -10.35 -15.15
C ASN A 618 -22.98 -10.92 -14.44
N GLU A 619 -22.02 -11.46 -15.20
CA GLU A 619 -20.77 -12.00 -14.68
C GLU A 619 -19.92 -10.87 -14.07
N ALA A 620 -19.74 -9.75 -14.78
CA ALA A 620 -18.98 -8.60 -14.27
C ALA A 620 -19.64 -8.01 -13.01
N GLN A 621 -20.97 -7.87 -12.99
CA GLN A 621 -21.71 -7.41 -11.82
C GLN A 621 -21.49 -8.32 -10.60
N GLN A 622 -21.53 -9.64 -10.79
CA GLN A 622 -21.35 -10.60 -9.72
C GLN A 622 -19.92 -10.54 -9.16
N ILE A 623 -18.91 -10.57 -10.03
CA ILE A 623 -17.48 -10.49 -9.62
C ILE A 623 -17.23 -9.20 -8.84
N GLN A 624 -17.69 -8.06 -9.39
CA GLN A 624 -17.47 -6.75 -8.76
C GLN A 624 -18.12 -6.65 -7.39
N ARG A 625 -19.36 -7.11 -7.27
CA ARG A 625 -20.10 -7.14 -6.01
C ARG A 625 -19.43 -8.03 -4.96
N ILE A 626 -19.01 -9.23 -5.34
CA ILE A 626 -18.33 -10.16 -4.42
C ILE A 626 -17.01 -9.56 -3.93
N LEU A 627 -16.18 -9.03 -4.83
CA LEU A 627 -14.89 -8.42 -4.45
C LEU A 627 -15.09 -7.21 -3.53
N PHE A 628 -16.09 -6.36 -3.82
CA PHE A 628 -16.39 -5.21 -2.95
C PHE A 628 -16.84 -5.67 -1.56
N ASN A 629 -17.83 -6.57 -1.47
CA ASN A 629 -18.37 -7.04 -0.21
C ASN A 629 -17.32 -7.77 0.63
N GLU A 630 -16.50 -8.61 0.00
CA GLU A 630 -15.42 -9.31 0.68
C GLU A 630 -14.35 -8.35 1.21
N LYS A 631 -13.93 -7.38 0.40
CA LYS A 631 -13.01 -6.34 0.88
C LYS A 631 -13.61 -5.55 2.04
N ALA A 632 -14.86 -5.13 1.95
CA ALA A 632 -15.54 -4.41 3.01
C ALA A 632 -15.57 -5.22 4.32
N GLN A 633 -15.99 -6.47 4.26
CA GLN A 633 -16.03 -7.37 5.43
C GLN A 633 -14.64 -7.58 6.04
N LEU A 634 -13.60 -7.76 5.22
CA LEU A 634 -12.23 -7.97 5.68
C LEU A 634 -11.66 -6.70 6.34
N ILE A 635 -11.90 -5.52 5.76
CA ILE A 635 -11.47 -4.25 6.36
C ILE A 635 -12.17 -4.03 7.70
N GLU A 636 -13.50 -4.24 7.76
CA GLU A 636 -14.28 -4.02 8.99
C GLU A 636 -13.96 -5.01 10.11
N ASN A 637 -13.65 -6.26 9.77
CA ASN A 637 -13.53 -7.33 10.76
C ASN A 637 -12.10 -7.75 11.04
N CYS A 638 -11.19 -7.64 10.08
CA CYS A 638 -9.86 -8.25 10.16
C CYS A 638 -8.72 -7.24 10.35
N LEU A 639 -8.85 -5.99 9.86
CA LEU A 639 -7.74 -5.04 9.79
C LEU A 639 -7.86 -3.95 10.85
N PHE A 640 -6.80 -3.79 11.63
CA PHE A 640 -6.70 -2.81 12.70
C PHE A 640 -5.36 -2.07 12.61
N GLY A 641 -5.39 -0.75 12.86
CA GLY A 641 -4.17 0.06 12.78
C GLY A 641 -4.16 1.16 13.82
N VAL A 642 -2.96 1.47 14.32
CA VAL A 642 -2.72 2.56 15.26
C VAL A 642 -1.52 3.36 14.80
N ASP A 643 -1.62 4.69 14.85
CA ASP A 643 -0.48 5.59 14.63
C ASP A 643 -0.61 6.81 15.54
N ILE A 644 0.52 7.34 15.97
CA ILE A 644 0.56 8.55 16.79
C ILE A 644 0.25 9.81 15.96
N ASN A 645 0.43 9.74 14.64
CA ASN A 645 0.24 10.85 13.72
C ASN A 645 -1.17 10.80 13.08
N THR A 646 -2.00 11.77 13.38
CA THR A 646 -3.35 11.91 12.82
C THR A 646 -3.36 11.91 11.29
N LYS A 647 -2.35 12.52 10.66
CA LYS A 647 -2.23 12.57 9.19
C LYS A 647 -2.00 11.18 8.60
N SER A 648 -1.15 10.36 9.24
CA SER A 648 -0.93 8.96 8.84
C SER A 648 -2.22 8.14 8.93
N VAL A 649 -3.00 8.32 9.99
CA VAL A 649 -4.31 7.68 10.18
C VAL A 649 -5.27 8.04 9.05
N LEU A 650 -5.37 9.33 8.70
CA LEU A 650 -6.22 9.80 7.60
C LEU A 650 -5.81 9.19 6.26
N ILE A 651 -4.51 9.10 5.99
CA ILE A 651 -4.00 8.49 4.74
C ILE A 651 -4.26 6.99 4.72
N CYS A 652 -4.06 6.29 5.84
CA CYS A 652 -4.35 4.87 5.93
C CYS A 652 -5.83 4.59 5.62
N ARG A 653 -6.75 5.35 6.22
CA ARG A 653 -8.19 5.27 5.93
C ARG A 653 -8.48 5.54 4.46
N LEU A 654 -7.89 6.60 3.89
CA LEU A 654 -8.04 6.95 2.48
C LEU A 654 -7.60 5.79 1.56
N ARG A 655 -6.47 5.16 1.83
CA ARG A 655 -5.98 4.02 1.03
C ARG A 655 -6.92 2.82 1.09
N LEU A 656 -7.46 2.50 2.25
CA LEU A 656 -8.44 1.42 2.39
C LEU A 656 -9.74 1.74 1.63
N TRP A 657 -10.22 3.00 1.65
CA TRP A 657 -11.36 3.41 0.81
C TRP A 657 -11.04 3.33 -0.68
N ILE A 658 -9.83 3.69 -1.09
CA ILE A 658 -9.40 3.54 -2.50
C ILE A 658 -9.41 2.06 -2.92
N GLU A 659 -8.99 1.13 -2.03
CA GLU A 659 -9.07 -0.30 -2.33
C GLU A 659 -10.51 -0.80 -2.51
N LEU A 660 -11.46 -0.25 -1.78
CA LEU A 660 -12.89 -0.49 -1.99
C LEU A 660 -13.39 0.15 -3.28
N LEU A 661 -12.98 1.39 -3.55
CA LEU A 661 -13.38 2.12 -4.75
C LEU A 661 -13.01 1.36 -6.03
N LYS A 662 -11.85 0.69 -6.08
CA LYS A 662 -11.46 -0.16 -7.23
C LYS A 662 -12.53 -1.19 -7.61
N ASN A 663 -13.33 -1.65 -6.65
CA ASN A 663 -14.40 -2.62 -6.86
C ASN A 663 -15.80 -2.04 -6.63
N ALA A 664 -15.98 -0.71 -6.59
CA ALA A 664 -17.30 -0.09 -6.51
C ALA A 664 -18.17 -0.52 -7.70
N TYR A 665 -19.44 -0.78 -7.46
CA TYR A 665 -20.37 -1.28 -8.47
C TYR A 665 -21.71 -0.56 -8.40
N TYR A 666 -22.42 -0.50 -9.53
CA TYR A 666 -23.74 0.07 -9.60
C TYR A 666 -24.81 -0.88 -9.07
N ILE A 667 -25.72 -0.35 -8.24
CA ILE A 667 -26.78 -1.14 -7.59
C ILE A 667 -27.94 -1.43 -8.58
N PRO A 668 -28.33 -2.72 -8.77
CA PRO A 668 -29.52 -3.05 -9.54
C PRO A 668 -30.82 -2.61 -8.82
N PRO A 669 -31.98 -2.41 -9.51
CA PRO A 669 -32.17 -2.75 -10.94
C PRO A 669 -31.87 -1.63 -11.93
N ASP A 670 -31.74 -0.39 -11.49
CA ASP A 670 -31.64 0.78 -12.36
C ASP A 670 -30.19 1.21 -12.67
N TYR A 671 -29.21 0.68 -11.93
CA TYR A 671 -27.77 0.96 -12.11
C TYR A 671 -27.41 2.46 -12.13
N LYS A 672 -28.06 3.26 -11.28
CA LYS A 672 -27.83 4.70 -11.17
C LYS A 672 -26.95 5.08 -9.98
N GLU A 673 -27.07 4.33 -8.89
CA GLU A 673 -26.32 4.58 -7.65
C GLU A 673 -25.21 3.55 -7.48
N LEU A 674 -24.04 4.00 -6.99
CA LEU A 674 -22.96 3.10 -6.57
C LEU A 674 -23.24 2.56 -5.16
N GLU A 675 -22.71 1.36 -4.88
CA GLU A 675 -22.70 0.82 -3.52
C GLU A 675 -21.89 1.74 -2.59
N THR A 676 -22.42 1.92 -1.40
CA THR A 676 -21.88 2.85 -0.41
C THR A 676 -20.63 2.31 0.26
N LEU A 677 -19.69 3.21 0.57
CA LEU A 677 -18.47 2.85 1.29
C LEU A 677 -18.77 2.57 2.78
N PRO A 678 -18.16 1.55 3.38
CA PRO A 678 -18.36 1.22 4.79
C PRO A 678 -17.64 2.20 5.73
N ASN A 679 -18.04 2.20 7.00
CA ASN A 679 -17.45 3.02 8.05
C ASN A 679 -16.19 2.35 8.61
N ILE A 680 -15.04 2.59 8.00
CA ILE A 680 -13.75 1.97 8.37
C ILE A 680 -12.94 2.77 9.38
N ASP A 681 -13.36 3.98 9.71
CA ASP A 681 -12.69 4.91 10.61
C ASP A 681 -12.56 4.38 12.04
N ILE A 682 -13.43 3.45 12.45
CA ILE A 682 -13.40 2.86 13.78
C ILE A 682 -12.26 1.86 14.02
N ASN A 683 -11.67 1.31 12.97
CA ASN A 683 -10.61 0.32 13.06
C ASN A 683 -9.18 0.92 12.96
N ILE A 684 -9.07 2.13 12.39
CA ILE A 684 -7.78 2.83 12.24
C ILE A 684 -7.80 4.06 13.14
N LYS A 685 -6.96 4.06 14.16
CA LYS A 685 -7.05 5.02 15.26
C LYS A 685 -5.75 5.77 15.51
N CYS A 686 -5.89 6.99 16.06
CA CYS A 686 -4.77 7.81 16.50
C CYS A 686 -4.46 7.57 17.97
N GLY A 687 -3.18 7.40 18.30
CA GLY A 687 -2.68 7.28 19.67
C GLY A 687 -1.27 6.70 19.75
N ASP A 688 -0.64 6.85 20.89
CA ASP A 688 0.68 6.25 21.16
C ASP A 688 0.51 4.79 21.59
N SER A 689 0.86 3.88 20.68
CA SER A 689 0.76 2.43 20.90
C SER A 689 1.55 1.91 22.09
N LEU A 690 2.58 2.64 22.50
CA LEU A 690 3.47 2.25 23.61
C LEU A 690 3.02 2.81 24.96
N VAL A 691 2.14 3.82 25.00
CA VAL A 691 1.64 4.44 26.22
C VAL A 691 0.23 3.94 26.51
N SER A 692 0.06 3.32 27.67
CA SER A 692 -1.24 2.82 28.16
C SER A 692 -1.27 2.92 29.66
N ARG A 693 -2.42 3.31 30.22
CA ARG A 693 -2.66 3.36 31.68
C ARG A 693 -2.84 1.96 32.26
N PHE A 694 -3.46 1.08 31.48
CA PHE A 694 -3.83 -0.26 31.92
C PHE A 694 -2.87 -1.32 31.38
N ASN A 695 -2.35 -2.15 32.28
CA ASN A 695 -1.52 -3.29 31.89
C ASN A 695 -2.38 -4.36 31.19
N LEU A 696 -1.90 -4.90 30.06
CA LEU A 696 -2.59 -5.95 29.31
C LEU A 696 -2.39 -7.35 29.92
N ILE A 697 -1.25 -7.58 30.59
CA ILE A 697 -0.83 -8.90 31.09
C ILE A 697 -1.54 -9.30 32.38
N ASP A 698 -1.89 -8.37 33.23
CA ASP A 698 -2.52 -8.62 34.54
C ASP A 698 -4.05 -8.89 34.44
N SER A 699 -4.48 -9.53 33.40
CA SER A 699 -5.89 -9.83 33.09
C SER A 699 -6.61 -10.72 34.12
N LYS A 700 -5.88 -11.37 35.06
CA LYS A 700 -6.48 -12.25 36.06
C LYS A 700 -6.97 -11.55 37.30
N GLN A 701 -6.70 -10.25 37.49
CA GLN A 701 -7.19 -9.48 38.67
C GLN A 701 -8.37 -8.60 38.27
N ASN A 702 -9.58 -9.10 38.51
CA ASN A 702 -10.85 -8.42 38.81
C ASN A 702 -11.05 -6.97 38.31
N ILE A 703 -11.04 -6.75 36.99
CA ILE A 703 -11.62 -5.54 36.38
C ILE A 703 -13.18 -5.56 36.47
N LYS A 704 -13.74 -6.54 37.16
CA LYS A 704 -15.20 -6.70 37.31
C LYS A 704 -15.92 -5.50 37.94
N LYS A 705 -15.23 -4.75 38.77
CA LYS A 705 -15.72 -3.47 39.34
C LYS A 705 -14.52 -2.56 39.60
N ILE A 706 -14.31 -1.57 38.75
CA ILE A 706 -13.38 -0.48 39.03
C ILE A 706 -14.21 0.71 39.53
N ASN A 707 -13.92 1.22 40.69
CA ASN A 707 -14.64 2.34 41.39
C ASN A 707 -16.17 2.17 41.42
N GLY A 708 -16.67 0.93 41.56
CA GLY A 708 -18.11 0.65 41.61
C GLY A 708 -18.81 0.54 40.24
N VAL A 709 -18.10 0.74 39.16
CA VAL A 709 -18.63 0.64 37.79
C VAL A 709 -18.52 -0.80 37.28
N ASP A 710 -19.62 -1.35 36.78
CA ASP A 710 -19.65 -2.67 36.14
C ASP A 710 -19.07 -2.58 34.73
N THR A 711 -17.76 -2.87 34.59
CA THR A 711 -17.02 -2.78 33.32
C THR A 711 -17.53 -3.79 32.30
N LYS A 712 -18.05 -4.96 32.68
CA LYS A 712 -18.59 -5.97 31.79
C LYS A 712 -19.80 -5.44 30.99
N ASN A 713 -20.73 -4.78 31.68
CA ASN A 713 -21.89 -4.16 31.02
C ASN A 713 -21.52 -3.01 30.12
N LEU A 714 -20.50 -2.21 30.49
CA LEU A 714 -19.99 -1.14 29.62
C LEU A 714 -19.34 -1.69 28.35
N ILE A 715 -18.51 -2.73 28.46
CA ILE A 715 -17.87 -3.38 27.32
C ILE A 715 -18.93 -4.03 26.42
N ALA A 716 -19.91 -4.72 26.99
CA ALA A 716 -21.01 -5.31 26.22
C ALA A 716 -21.82 -4.25 25.47
N LYS A 717 -22.10 -3.10 26.11
CA LYS A 717 -22.74 -1.96 25.44
C LYS A 717 -21.87 -1.40 24.32
N TYR A 718 -20.58 -1.23 24.58
CA TYR A 718 -19.62 -0.72 23.62
C TYR A 718 -19.51 -1.65 22.37
N LYS A 719 -19.38 -2.97 22.57
CA LYS A 719 -19.40 -3.95 21.46
C LYS A 719 -20.64 -3.78 20.58
N LYS A 720 -21.81 -3.67 21.19
CA LYS A 720 -23.08 -3.47 20.44
C LYS A 720 -23.10 -2.17 19.65
N LEU A 721 -22.61 -1.08 20.24
CA LEU A 721 -22.53 0.22 19.58
C LEU A 721 -21.55 0.20 18.41
N VAL A 722 -20.40 -0.47 18.54
CA VAL A 722 -19.43 -0.60 17.45
C VAL A 722 -20.01 -1.41 16.27
N VAL A 723 -20.70 -2.53 16.55
CA VAL A 723 -21.37 -3.30 15.52
C VAL A 723 -22.45 -2.47 14.80
N PHE A 724 -23.24 -1.73 15.58
CA PHE A 724 -24.29 -0.87 15.04
C PHE A 724 -23.71 0.30 14.22
N TYR A 725 -22.62 0.92 14.68
CA TYR A 725 -21.89 1.96 13.95
C TYR A 725 -21.43 1.47 12.56
N LYS A 726 -20.81 0.28 12.52
CA LYS A 726 -20.34 -0.33 11.25
C LYS A 726 -21.47 -0.57 10.24
N SER A 727 -22.65 -0.96 10.72
CA SER A 727 -23.82 -1.27 9.87
C SER A 727 -24.68 -0.05 9.51
N THR A 728 -24.46 1.11 10.14
CA THR A 728 -25.30 2.31 9.97
C THR A 728 -24.88 3.09 8.74
N THR A 729 -25.83 3.35 7.84
CA THR A 729 -25.65 4.20 6.65
C THR A 729 -26.30 5.58 6.78
N ASP A 730 -27.05 5.81 7.85
CA ASP A 730 -27.72 7.08 8.13
C ASP A 730 -26.82 8.01 8.94
N LYS A 731 -26.56 9.22 8.42
CA LYS A 731 -25.61 10.17 8.99
C LYS A 731 -25.97 10.63 10.41
N ASP A 732 -27.24 10.96 10.64
CA ASP A 732 -27.69 11.44 11.95
C ASP A 732 -27.62 10.35 13.02
N THR A 733 -27.95 9.12 12.63
CA THR A 733 -27.83 7.95 13.50
C THR A 733 -26.39 7.63 13.79
N LYS A 734 -25.50 7.72 12.78
CA LYS A 734 -24.05 7.52 12.92
C LYS A 734 -23.47 8.49 13.95
N GLN A 735 -23.75 9.79 13.80
CA GLN A 735 -23.26 10.82 14.74
C GLN A 735 -23.72 10.58 16.18
N LYS A 736 -24.97 10.20 16.38
CA LYS A 736 -25.49 9.86 17.73
C LYS A 736 -24.76 8.66 18.35
N VAL A 737 -24.50 7.64 17.56
CA VAL A 737 -23.76 6.44 18.01
C VAL A 737 -22.31 6.81 18.33
N GLU A 738 -21.68 7.64 17.54
CA GLU A 738 -20.32 8.14 17.75
C GLU A 738 -20.23 8.94 19.06
N GLU A 739 -21.18 9.84 19.32
CA GLU A 739 -21.27 10.58 20.59
C GLU A 739 -21.46 9.63 21.78
N GLU A 740 -22.28 8.57 21.64
CA GLU A 740 -22.43 7.56 22.70
C GLU A 740 -21.14 6.76 22.92
N ILE A 741 -20.44 6.40 21.86
CA ILE A 741 -19.13 5.74 21.94
C ILE A 741 -18.13 6.66 22.67
N LYS A 742 -18.09 7.94 22.29
CA LYS A 742 -17.22 8.95 22.92
C LYS A 742 -17.50 9.06 24.41
N LYS A 743 -18.75 9.21 24.82
CA LYS A 743 -19.17 9.25 26.24
C LYS A 743 -18.81 7.98 27.01
N LEU A 744 -18.83 6.81 26.37
CA LEU A 744 -18.38 5.57 26.98
C LEU A 744 -16.87 5.56 27.18
N LYS A 745 -16.12 6.02 26.17
CA LYS A 745 -14.66 6.13 26.25
C LYS A 745 -14.22 7.11 27.34
N GLU A 746 -14.90 8.25 27.47
CA GLU A 746 -14.66 9.21 28.58
C GLU A 746 -14.85 8.54 29.93
N LYS A 747 -15.91 7.75 30.12
CA LYS A 747 -16.10 6.96 31.34
C LYS A 747 -14.98 5.95 31.59
N PHE A 748 -14.38 5.37 30.56
CA PHE A 748 -13.21 4.51 30.72
C PHE A 748 -11.95 5.32 31.04
N SER A 749 -11.78 6.52 30.46
CA SER A 749 -10.63 7.39 30.75
C SER A 749 -10.67 7.96 32.18
N ASP A 750 -11.86 8.16 32.77
CA ASP A 750 -12.04 8.58 34.15
C ASP A 750 -11.75 7.47 35.17
N ILE A 751 -11.61 6.22 34.68
CA ILE A 751 -11.24 5.09 35.50
C ILE A 751 -9.73 5.14 35.76
N SER A 752 -9.32 5.58 36.94
CA SER A 752 -7.92 5.54 37.37
C SER A 752 -7.46 4.10 37.57
N ASP A 753 -6.25 3.77 37.08
CA ASP A 753 -5.67 2.47 37.38
C ASP A 753 -5.44 2.28 38.88
N PRO A 754 -6.09 1.30 39.52
CA PRO A 754 -5.88 1.03 40.94
C PRO A 754 -4.45 0.58 41.27
N GLN A 755 -3.68 0.19 40.30
CA GLN A 755 -2.29 -0.25 40.46
C GLN A 755 -1.27 0.89 40.31
N ASP A 756 -1.68 2.06 39.76
CA ASP A 756 -0.80 3.22 39.60
C ASP A 756 -0.25 3.64 40.99
N PRO A 757 1.09 3.67 41.18
CA PRO A 757 1.69 3.99 42.48
C PRO A 757 1.31 5.38 43.01
N ASP A 758 1.17 6.35 42.12
CA ASP A 758 0.83 7.73 42.49
C ASP A 758 -0.65 7.84 42.87
N PHE A 759 -1.51 7.12 42.18
CA PHE A 759 -2.92 7.00 42.50
C PHE A 759 -3.14 6.27 43.83
N LYS A 760 -2.39 5.20 44.14
CA LYS A 760 -2.45 4.50 45.41
C LYS A 760 -2.09 5.45 46.57
N LYS A 761 -0.96 6.15 46.46
CA LYS A 761 -0.52 7.13 47.48
C LYS A 761 -1.55 8.24 47.66
N LEU A 762 -2.09 8.78 46.58
CA LEU A 762 -3.12 9.82 46.66
C LEU A 762 -4.36 9.30 47.38
N ARG A 763 -4.84 8.11 47.02
CA ARG A 763 -6.04 7.51 47.65
C ARG A 763 -5.86 7.15 49.12
N GLU A 764 -4.68 6.65 49.50
CA GLU A 764 -4.32 6.42 50.89
C GLU A 764 -4.36 7.72 51.70
N LYS A 765 -3.77 8.79 51.15
CA LYS A 765 -3.76 10.09 51.81
C LYS A 765 -5.14 10.76 51.85
N GLN A 766 -5.94 10.63 50.83
CA GLN A 766 -7.33 11.08 50.79
C GLN A 766 -8.19 10.33 51.81
N SER A 767 -8.02 9.01 51.94
CA SER A 767 -8.72 8.19 52.92
C SER A 767 -8.35 8.64 54.35
N LEU A 768 -7.06 8.86 54.61
CA LEU A 768 -6.56 9.35 55.90
C LEU A 768 -7.09 10.76 56.19
N LEU A 769 -7.11 11.66 55.21
CA LEU A 769 -7.70 13.00 55.32
C LEU A 769 -9.18 12.93 55.69
N ASN A 770 -9.96 12.09 55.00
CA ASN A 770 -11.38 11.89 55.36
C ASN A 770 -11.57 11.35 56.76
N GLN A 771 -10.73 10.40 57.19
CA GLN A 771 -10.79 9.82 58.52
C GLN A 771 -10.49 10.88 59.61
N ILE A 772 -9.45 11.68 59.42
CA ILE A 772 -9.08 12.74 60.39
C ILE A 772 -10.09 13.89 60.37
N SER A 773 -10.58 14.29 59.21
CA SER A 773 -11.58 15.38 59.11
C SER A 773 -12.93 15.05 59.72
N THR A 774 -13.29 13.76 59.84
CA THR A 774 -14.53 13.31 60.50
C THR A 774 -14.39 13.20 61.99
N GLN A 775 -13.16 13.19 62.56
CA GLN A 775 -12.87 13.08 63.99
C GLN A 775 -12.62 14.48 64.60
N ILE A 776 -13.63 15.30 64.67
CA ILE A 776 -13.54 16.65 65.27
C ILE A 776 -13.30 16.50 66.76
N PRO A 777 -12.21 17.06 67.34
CA PRO A 777 -11.90 16.92 68.73
C PRO A 777 -12.75 17.83 69.60
N ILE A 778 -14.00 17.44 69.85
CA ILE A 778 -14.94 18.17 70.77
C ILE A 778 -14.66 17.77 72.14
N GLY A 779 -14.35 18.78 73.01
CA GLY A 779 -14.11 18.56 74.46
C GLY A 779 -12.65 18.26 74.83
N PHE A 780 -11.70 18.34 73.91
CA PHE A 780 -10.25 18.23 74.17
C PHE A 780 -9.62 19.57 74.50
N ASP A 781 -8.42 19.57 75.12
CA ASP A 781 -7.70 20.78 75.44
C ASP A 781 -7.20 21.55 74.16
N GLU A 782 -6.85 22.82 74.37
CA GLU A 782 -6.49 23.75 73.29
C GLU A 782 -5.19 23.30 72.53
N SER A 783 -4.29 22.63 73.27
CA SER A 783 -3.04 22.13 72.71
C SER A 783 -3.28 20.94 71.70
N TYR A 784 -4.21 20.07 72.04
CA TYR A 784 -4.61 18.94 71.24
C TYR A 784 -5.37 19.40 70.00
N VAL A 785 -6.28 20.36 70.19
CA VAL A 785 -7.00 20.95 68.98
C VAL A 785 -6.04 21.65 68.03
N LYS A 786 -5.03 22.32 68.51
CA LYS A 786 -4.00 22.98 67.73
C LYS A 786 -3.16 21.94 66.94
N ALA A 787 -2.67 20.88 67.61
CA ALA A 787 -1.92 19.80 66.96
C ALA A 787 -2.78 19.06 65.94
N TRP A 788 -4.05 18.84 66.16
CA TRP A 788 -4.99 18.24 65.22
C TRP A 788 -5.15 19.11 63.95
N ARG A 789 -5.31 20.46 64.08
CA ARG A 789 -5.39 21.41 63.01
C ARG A 789 -4.11 21.42 62.19
N GLU A 790 -2.94 21.49 62.80
CA GLU A 790 -1.64 21.48 62.12
C GLU A 790 -1.45 20.18 61.32
N ASN A 791 -1.90 19.03 61.85
CA ASN A 791 -1.85 17.76 61.14
C ASN A 791 -2.83 17.71 59.94
N LEU A 792 -4.03 18.25 60.14
CA LEU A 792 -5.05 18.36 59.09
C LEU A 792 -4.57 19.26 57.94
N ASP A 793 -4.02 20.46 58.25
CA ASP A 793 -3.48 21.38 57.27
C ASP A 793 -2.31 20.78 56.46
N LYS A 794 -1.42 20.06 57.17
CA LYS A 794 -0.32 19.33 56.54
C LYS A 794 -0.82 18.27 55.56
N LEU A 795 -1.84 17.51 55.95
CA LEU A 795 -2.42 16.43 55.13
C LEU A 795 -3.16 17.00 53.93
N ILE A 796 -3.86 18.10 54.06
CA ILE A 796 -4.51 18.84 52.98
C ILE A 796 -3.48 19.25 51.95
N LYS A 797 -2.34 19.78 52.39
CA LYS A 797 -1.25 20.19 51.52
C LYS A 797 -0.64 18.99 50.79
N GLU A 798 -0.35 17.87 51.50
CA GLU A 798 0.18 16.64 50.89
C GLU A 798 -0.80 16.06 49.85
N VAL A 799 -2.10 16.05 50.12
CA VAL A 799 -3.13 15.58 49.17
C VAL A 799 -3.18 16.48 47.95
N SER A 800 -3.12 17.81 48.14
CA SER A 800 -3.10 18.77 47.02
C SER A 800 -1.86 18.61 46.14
N GLU A 801 -0.67 18.42 46.72
CA GLU A 801 0.57 18.17 45.99
C GLU A 801 0.52 16.85 45.20
N LEU A 802 0.05 15.76 45.81
CA LEU A 802 -0.11 14.47 45.15
C LEU A 802 -1.17 14.52 44.05
N GLN A 803 -2.25 15.27 44.24
CA GLN A 803 -3.26 15.49 43.20
C GLN A 803 -2.66 16.22 41.99
N ASN A 804 -1.91 17.30 42.22
CA ASN A 804 -1.25 18.05 41.19
C ASN A 804 -0.24 17.18 40.41
N ILE A 805 0.57 16.36 41.09
CA ILE A 805 1.51 15.43 40.45
C ILE A 805 0.76 14.42 39.59
N TYR A 806 -0.33 13.86 40.07
CA TYR A 806 -1.16 12.92 39.35
C TYR A 806 -1.82 13.58 38.15
N ASP A 807 -2.37 14.77 38.26
CA ASP A 807 -3.01 15.52 37.21
C ASP A 807 -1.99 15.95 36.11
N GLU A 808 -0.80 16.39 36.49
CA GLU A 808 0.28 16.67 35.56
C GLU A 808 0.71 15.40 34.77
N LYS A 809 0.82 14.25 35.46
CA LYS A 809 1.11 12.97 34.84
C LYS A 809 0.04 12.59 33.82
N GLN A 810 -1.25 12.76 34.16
CA GLN A 810 -2.37 12.49 33.25
C GLN A 810 -2.30 13.39 32.00
N LYS A 811 -2.03 14.68 32.19
CA LYS A 811 -1.96 15.66 31.11
C LYS A 811 -0.74 15.49 30.19
N THR A 812 0.41 15.08 30.76
CA THR A 812 1.70 15.08 30.04
C THR A 812 2.03 13.70 29.46
N ILE A 813 1.93 12.64 30.27
CA ILE A 813 2.32 11.28 29.86
C ILE A 813 1.19 10.59 29.11
N TYR A 814 -0.04 10.69 29.64
CA TYR A 814 -1.17 9.94 29.08
C TYR A 814 -2.04 10.73 28.10
N LYS A 815 -1.63 11.93 27.68
CA LYS A 815 -2.38 12.76 26.73
C LYS A 815 -2.73 12.00 25.43
N ASN A 816 -1.75 11.26 24.90
CA ASN A 816 -1.87 10.51 23.67
C ASN A 816 -1.93 8.98 23.91
N ALA A 817 -2.21 8.54 25.13
CA ALA A 817 -2.24 7.12 25.47
C ALA A 817 -3.25 6.35 24.63
N PHE A 818 -2.85 5.16 24.19
CA PHE A 818 -3.73 4.26 23.46
C PHE A 818 -4.13 3.08 24.36
N GLU A 819 -5.39 3.05 24.75
CA GLU A 819 -5.90 2.04 25.66
C GLU A 819 -6.41 0.82 24.90
N TRP A 820 -5.53 -0.11 24.58
CA TRP A 820 -5.79 -1.31 23.77
C TRP A 820 -7.04 -2.08 24.19
N ARG A 821 -7.36 -2.16 25.47
CA ARG A 821 -8.56 -2.84 26.00
C ARG A 821 -9.86 -2.14 25.65
N PHE A 822 -9.83 -0.81 25.53
CA PHE A 822 -11.04 -0.01 25.32
C PHE A 822 -11.17 0.50 23.90
N GLU A 823 -10.07 0.49 23.15
CA GLU A 823 -10.09 0.99 21.79
C GLU A 823 -10.59 -0.05 20.80
N PHE A 824 -10.26 -1.33 20.98
CA PHE A 824 -10.68 -2.43 20.09
C PHE A 824 -11.49 -3.48 20.85
N PRO A 825 -12.81 -3.31 21.00
CA PRO A 825 -13.66 -4.29 21.70
C PRO A 825 -13.74 -5.65 20.99
N GLU A 826 -13.33 -5.72 19.72
CA GLU A 826 -13.30 -6.93 18.90
C GLU A 826 -12.24 -7.96 19.34
N VAL A 827 -11.23 -7.52 20.09
CA VAL A 827 -10.17 -8.39 20.63
C VAL A 827 -10.40 -8.76 22.11
N LEU A 828 -11.60 -8.53 22.61
CA LEU A 828 -12.02 -8.95 23.95
C LEU A 828 -12.96 -10.17 23.86
N ASN A 829 -12.91 -11.05 24.84
CA ASN A 829 -13.92 -12.12 25.01
C ASN A 829 -15.25 -11.55 25.56
N ASP A 830 -16.25 -12.43 25.78
CA ASP A 830 -17.55 -12.00 26.30
C ASP A 830 -17.50 -11.59 27.79
N ASP A 831 -16.46 -11.99 28.51
CA ASP A 831 -16.22 -11.58 29.88
C ASP A 831 -15.45 -10.24 29.98
N GLY A 832 -15.00 -9.68 28.85
CA GLY A 832 -14.24 -8.44 28.76
C GLY A 832 -12.73 -8.63 28.97
N ASP A 833 -12.25 -9.88 28.99
CA ASP A 833 -10.82 -10.14 29.05
C ASP A 833 -10.17 -9.93 27.69
N TYR A 834 -8.94 -9.46 27.71
CA TYR A 834 -8.17 -9.23 26.48
C TYR A 834 -7.71 -10.57 25.88
N VAL A 835 -8.10 -10.83 24.64
CA VAL A 835 -7.71 -12.05 23.88
C VAL A 835 -6.56 -11.73 22.94
N GLY A 836 -6.56 -10.58 22.30
CA GLY A 836 -5.52 -10.11 21.40
C GLY A 836 -5.73 -10.44 19.92
N PHE A 837 -4.71 -10.10 19.11
CA PHE A 837 -4.70 -10.24 17.66
C PHE A 837 -4.11 -11.59 17.22
N ASP A 838 -4.65 -12.19 16.16
CA ASP A 838 -4.10 -13.43 15.56
C ASP A 838 -2.76 -13.17 14.87
N ALA A 839 -2.58 -11.97 14.29
CA ALA A 839 -1.33 -11.53 13.67
C ALA A 839 -1.05 -10.05 13.98
N VAL A 840 0.23 -9.76 14.27
CA VAL A 840 0.74 -8.39 14.44
C VAL A 840 1.86 -8.18 13.43
N ILE A 841 1.70 -7.20 12.55
CA ILE A 841 2.64 -6.91 11.45
C ILE A 841 3.00 -5.43 11.44
N GLY A 842 4.12 -5.06 10.87
CA GLY A 842 4.46 -3.63 10.73
C GLY A 842 5.94 -3.35 10.54
N ASN A 843 6.24 -2.06 10.42
CA ASN A 843 7.59 -1.51 10.43
C ASN A 843 7.69 -0.44 11.53
N PRO A 844 8.00 -0.82 12.78
CA PRO A 844 8.11 0.12 13.89
C PRO A 844 9.13 1.23 13.62
N PRO A 845 8.95 2.45 14.17
CA PRO A 845 9.88 3.56 13.96
C PRO A 845 11.26 3.29 14.58
N TYR A 846 12.31 3.86 13.97
CA TYR A 846 13.71 3.72 14.39
C TYR A 846 14.18 5.03 15.06
N ILE A 847 13.94 5.16 16.35
CA ILE A 847 14.26 6.36 17.15
C ILE A 847 15.04 5.94 18.39
N GLN A 848 16.22 6.50 18.58
CA GLN A 848 16.95 6.29 19.84
C GLN A 848 16.23 6.97 20.99
N LEU A 849 16.03 6.26 22.10
CA LEU A 849 15.29 6.74 23.27
C LEU A 849 15.94 7.97 23.93
N GLN A 850 17.23 8.23 23.70
CA GLN A 850 17.91 9.42 24.18
C GLN A 850 17.55 10.72 23.44
N LYS A 851 16.86 10.65 22.29
CA LYS A 851 16.40 11.82 21.55
C LYS A 851 15.31 12.57 22.30
N ALA A 852 15.22 13.86 22.01
CA ALA A 852 14.15 14.71 22.54
C ALA A 852 12.79 14.26 21.95
N TYR A 853 11.83 14.09 22.84
CA TYR A 853 10.41 13.92 22.52
C TYR A 853 9.79 15.31 22.25
N ASN A 854 10.04 16.25 23.15
CA ASN A 854 9.72 17.67 23.05
C ASN A 854 10.84 18.52 23.73
N ASP A 855 10.65 19.81 23.89
CA ASP A 855 11.62 20.71 24.48
C ASP A 855 12.01 20.36 25.94
N THR A 856 11.14 19.68 26.65
CA THR A 856 11.29 19.39 28.09
C THR A 856 11.55 17.93 28.43
N MET A 857 11.26 16.99 27.51
CA MET A 857 11.27 15.55 27.76
C MET A 857 11.96 14.78 26.65
N LYS A 858 12.67 13.68 26.98
CA LYS A 858 13.18 12.68 26.03
C LYS A 858 12.24 11.48 25.94
N TYR A 859 12.30 10.76 24.83
CA TYR A 859 11.56 9.49 24.69
C TYR A 859 11.88 8.51 25.82
N ALA A 860 13.14 8.44 26.27
CA ALA A 860 13.54 7.62 27.41
C ALA A 860 12.81 7.98 28.71
N ASP A 861 12.56 9.26 28.95
CA ASP A 861 11.89 9.72 30.18
C ASP A 861 10.38 9.43 30.09
N LEU A 862 9.77 9.50 28.91
CA LEU A 862 8.38 9.14 28.65
C LEU A 862 8.14 7.63 28.88
N TYR A 863 8.92 6.77 28.20
CA TYR A 863 8.67 5.33 28.23
C TYR A 863 9.22 4.60 29.46
N LYS A 864 10.11 5.22 30.23
CA LYS A 864 10.61 4.66 31.50
C LYS A 864 9.47 4.31 32.47
N THR A 865 8.40 5.09 32.45
CA THR A 865 7.25 4.91 33.36
C THR A 865 6.32 3.79 32.92
N MET A 866 6.49 3.26 31.72
CA MET A 866 5.64 2.18 31.15
C MET A 866 6.09 0.78 31.54
N ASN A 867 7.22 0.63 32.27
CA ASN A 867 7.75 -0.63 32.80
C ASN A 867 7.97 -1.73 31.77
N TYR A 868 8.40 -1.38 30.56
CA TYR A 868 8.82 -2.36 29.55
C TYR A 868 10.06 -3.12 29.98
N GLU A 869 10.06 -4.46 29.87
CA GLU A 869 11.23 -5.30 30.17
C GLU A 869 12.38 -5.03 29.16
N THR A 870 12.04 -4.70 27.91
CA THR A 870 13.00 -4.37 26.85
C THR A 870 13.51 -2.93 26.92
N PHE A 871 13.11 -2.15 27.94
CA PHE A 871 13.53 -0.76 28.08
C PHE A 871 15.00 -0.63 28.44
N ASP A 872 15.76 0.00 27.54
CA ASP A 872 17.12 0.50 27.81
C ASP A 872 17.16 1.97 27.43
N ARG A 873 17.70 2.84 28.33
CA ARG A 873 17.77 4.29 28.09
C ARG A 873 18.56 4.65 26.81
N THR A 874 19.53 3.81 26.40
CA THR A 874 20.35 3.97 25.20
C THR A 874 19.80 3.20 24.00
N GLY A 875 18.72 2.46 24.21
CA GLY A 875 18.07 1.62 23.22
C GLY A 875 17.32 2.39 22.15
N ASP A 876 16.65 1.64 21.30
CA ASP A 876 15.80 2.16 20.22
C ASP A 876 14.34 1.80 20.49
N ILE A 877 13.41 2.66 20.05
CA ILE A 877 11.98 2.53 20.30
C ILE A 877 11.39 1.23 19.72
N TYR A 878 11.94 0.71 18.60
CA TYR A 878 11.43 -0.53 18.00
C TYR A 878 11.55 -1.75 18.96
N CYS A 879 12.47 -1.72 19.93
CA CYS A 879 12.57 -2.76 20.95
C CYS A 879 11.30 -2.81 21.82
N LEU A 880 10.77 -1.64 22.18
CA LEU A 880 9.52 -1.51 22.93
C LEU A 880 8.32 -1.99 22.10
N PHE A 881 8.33 -1.74 20.79
CA PHE A 881 7.32 -2.24 19.88
C PHE A 881 7.29 -3.77 19.78
N TYR A 882 8.46 -4.45 19.87
CA TYR A 882 8.49 -5.91 19.92
C TYR A 882 7.77 -6.43 21.17
N GLU A 883 8.07 -5.86 22.32
CA GLU A 883 7.38 -6.24 23.57
C GLU A 883 5.88 -5.92 23.50
N ARG A 884 5.52 -4.71 23.05
CA ARG A 884 4.12 -4.34 22.85
C ARG A 884 3.43 -5.26 21.86
N GLY A 885 4.09 -5.61 20.76
CA GLY A 885 3.58 -6.53 19.75
C GLY A 885 3.25 -7.92 20.32
N ILE A 886 4.11 -8.44 21.20
CA ILE A 886 3.86 -9.69 21.94
C ILE A 886 2.68 -9.53 22.91
N GLN A 887 2.62 -8.42 23.66
CA GLN A 887 1.54 -8.15 24.62
C GLN A 887 0.16 -8.04 23.96
N ILE A 888 0.08 -7.48 22.75
CA ILE A 888 -1.18 -7.32 22.03
C ILE A 888 -1.54 -8.55 21.16
N ALA A 889 -0.61 -9.44 20.91
CA ALA A 889 -0.87 -10.69 20.21
C ALA A 889 -1.66 -11.67 21.09
N LYS A 890 -2.50 -12.48 20.46
CA LYS A 890 -3.20 -13.61 21.08
C LYS A 890 -2.18 -14.69 21.49
N ASP A 891 -2.51 -15.51 22.49
CA ASP A 891 -1.72 -16.69 22.82
C ASP A 891 -1.43 -17.51 21.55
N ASN A 892 -0.13 -17.74 21.30
CA ASN A 892 0.36 -18.32 20.05
C ASN A 892 0.03 -17.50 18.77
N GLY A 893 -0.28 -16.19 18.89
CA GLY A 893 -0.39 -15.28 17.77
C GLY A 893 0.95 -15.14 17.03
N ILE A 894 0.93 -14.53 15.87
CA ILE A 894 2.11 -14.38 15.03
C ILE A 894 2.54 -12.92 15.01
N LEU A 895 3.79 -12.65 15.35
CA LEU A 895 4.42 -11.33 15.27
C LEU A 895 5.45 -11.31 14.15
N CYS A 896 5.36 -10.34 13.25
CA CYS A 896 6.33 -10.14 12.19
C CYS A 896 6.58 -8.65 11.93
N TYR A 897 7.74 -8.16 12.33
CA TYR A 897 8.18 -6.78 12.12
C TYR A 897 9.42 -6.70 11.25
N ILE A 898 9.54 -5.59 10.51
CA ILE A 898 10.83 -5.18 9.95
C ILE A 898 11.63 -4.55 11.08
N SER A 899 12.90 -4.91 11.18
CA SER A 899 13.81 -4.31 12.14
C SER A 899 15.21 -4.15 11.58
N SER A 900 16.03 -3.38 12.28
CA SER A 900 17.43 -3.24 11.93
C SER A 900 18.17 -4.58 12.08
N ASN A 901 19.17 -4.84 11.24
CA ASN A 901 19.99 -6.06 11.29
C ASN A 901 21.03 -6.07 12.43
N LYS A 902 20.90 -5.17 13.40
CA LYS A 902 21.82 -5.10 14.56
C LYS A 902 21.72 -6.30 15.51
N TRP A 903 20.73 -7.17 15.31
CA TRP A 903 20.60 -8.42 16.06
C TRP A 903 21.58 -9.51 15.63
N MET A 904 22.15 -9.40 14.44
CA MET A 904 23.17 -10.27 13.90
C MET A 904 24.56 -9.76 14.31
#